data_d1cc7a994680542aef90c39967bcc5f7
#
_entry.id   d1cc7a994680542aef90c39967bcc5f7
#
_cell.length_a   1.000
_cell.length_b   1.000
_cell.length_c   1.000
_cell.angle_alpha   90.00
_cell.angle_beta   90.00
_cell.angle_gamma   90.00
#
_symmetry.space_group_name_H-M   'P 1'
#
loop_
_entity.id
_entity.type
_entity.pdbx_description
1 polymer ?
#
loop_
_entity_poly.entity_id
_entity_poly.type
_entity_poly.pdbx_seq_one_letter_code
_entity_poly.pdbx_strand_id
1 'polypeptide(L)'
;MVGLANSGTAVAEEGRRWTLEDVVTVPAEFELSLASDGKSLAYLERRADLQKNETVSILHLFDLRSRASREILRAASAEQLRPLPNGTGWSLLLDRGDELQLYALDAEGTIKPLLVRDAKVTVGQTEGALFAVRSGAPRRIGILYHDWSPDGQWLWYATLKPSSEPANVAIDDAVVSQRNRRRAPVRAIVELRIRSATGEDWLVASRPSGDRLAFYYGGHVEWTDEGPRYQLEQSDAERADGIGTFSWSFVTNASRPIQESSGFPAIGLVRGPNGGTLASEGFGRTLALTETHTDGRKTHYGRQPYYIGDPRSAGNWLSGDGLSALLGVRTTSHPRYGLVLLTGRHATSLIRPGSLTACDFREDLAWGICVEEGLNQAPRFVRVEPKDGRVQAIAPLSAAHDSIAPLRVTPHQWTNRLGYRSTGFIVWPRNYQTSSRYPAIIITHGSDADERFANVDLQWNYPAQLFAERGYVVILMNDPSARQQAELWHAYMIWSGGPGTLGPEKLRELIWINGVYSFEDAIAELASEGIVDPDRIGIAGYSRGSQMVNVAMTQSEMFRAASSGDGNYLEPASYSDPKDGYHAVFGGPPSGRYLDAYRQLSPSLRADRACAPVLQQMASPFAGAIDFYAALREAKVPAQISLYPGETTATDETHLFHIPSNRLRAMQENLAWFDFWLRDRRDRDLDDRGAFDRWAKMAAQWKTRCVQTRGAERR
;
A
#
# COMPACT_ATOMS: atom_id res chain seq x y z
N MET A 1 22.30 34.40 16.06
CA MET A 1 23.26 34.47 14.95
C MET A 1 24.11 33.21 15.01
N VAL A 2 23.81 32.24 14.20
CA VAL A 2 24.68 31.08 14.00
C VAL A 2 24.94 31.02 12.49
N GLY A 3 26.19 31.11 12.13
CA GLY A 3 26.66 31.30 10.77
C GLY A 3 26.36 30.05 9.89
N LEU A 4 25.73 30.29 8.74
CA LEU A 4 25.63 29.38 7.63
C LEU A 4 26.98 29.26 6.95
N ALA A 5 27.64 28.12 7.15
CA ALA A 5 28.81 27.75 6.38
C ALA A 5 28.38 27.43 4.93
N ASN A 6 28.89 28.20 3.99
CA ASN A 6 28.85 27.92 2.55
C ASN A 6 29.59 26.60 2.28
N SER A 7 28.86 25.53 2.02
CA SER A 7 29.38 24.28 1.44
C SER A 7 29.26 24.37 -0.07
N GLY A 8 30.40 24.25 -0.74
CA GLY A 8 30.61 24.39 -2.16
C GLY A 8 29.62 23.56 -3.01
N THR A 9 29.27 24.13 -4.15
CA THR A 9 28.56 23.49 -5.25
C THR A 9 29.33 22.25 -5.72
N ALA A 10 28.92 21.08 -5.22
CA ALA A 10 29.25 19.83 -5.91
C ALA A 10 28.53 19.89 -7.26
N VAL A 11 29.28 19.90 -8.35
CA VAL A 11 28.78 19.66 -9.69
C VAL A 11 28.14 18.29 -9.64
N ALA A 12 26.82 18.24 -9.74
CA ALA A 12 26.08 16.97 -9.85
C ALA A 12 26.62 16.27 -11.11
N GLU A 13 27.10 15.05 -10.98
CA GLU A 13 27.33 14.17 -12.12
C GLU A 13 26.07 14.20 -12.99
N GLU A 14 26.24 14.44 -14.30
CA GLU A 14 25.15 14.41 -15.29
C GLU A 14 24.63 12.98 -15.43
N GLY A 15 23.87 12.51 -14.44
CA GLY A 15 23.16 11.25 -14.51
C GLY A 15 21.96 11.37 -15.45
N ARG A 16 21.50 10.22 -15.93
CA ARG A 16 20.31 10.09 -16.78
C ARG A 16 19.04 10.61 -16.04
N ARG A 17 18.08 11.12 -16.80
CA ARG A 17 16.77 11.53 -16.26
C ARG A 17 15.79 10.36 -16.19
N TRP A 18 14.78 10.50 -15.34
CA TRP A 18 13.66 9.57 -15.29
C TRP A 18 12.87 9.54 -16.60
N THR A 19 12.48 8.35 -17.04
CA THR A 19 11.52 8.12 -18.12
C THR A 19 10.27 7.43 -17.59
N LEU A 20 9.19 7.34 -18.41
CA LEU A 20 7.97 6.59 -18.04
C LEU A 20 8.28 5.11 -17.82
N GLU A 21 9.10 4.53 -18.69
CA GLU A 21 9.54 3.15 -18.61
C GLU A 21 10.31 2.89 -17.32
N ASP A 22 11.16 3.82 -16.88
CA ASP A 22 11.89 3.67 -15.63
C ASP A 22 10.95 3.58 -14.42
N VAL A 23 9.93 4.44 -14.36
CA VAL A 23 8.97 4.42 -13.24
C VAL A 23 8.17 3.12 -13.21
N VAL A 24 7.86 2.54 -14.38
CA VAL A 24 7.10 1.28 -14.46
C VAL A 24 7.97 0.06 -14.22
N THR A 25 9.25 0.10 -14.64
CA THR A 25 10.16 -1.06 -14.60
C THR A 25 11.09 -1.10 -13.38
N VAL A 26 11.01 -0.12 -12.49
CA VAL A 26 11.80 -0.15 -11.25
C VAL A 26 11.48 -1.41 -10.45
N PRO A 27 12.50 -2.13 -9.94
CA PRO A 27 12.26 -3.29 -9.09
C PRO A 27 11.48 -2.91 -7.83
N ALA A 28 10.52 -3.72 -7.45
CA ALA A 28 9.65 -3.48 -6.30
C ALA A 28 9.27 -4.79 -5.59
N GLU A 29 8.60 -4.68 -4.43
CA GLU A 29 8.01 -5.79 -3.68
C GLU A 29 8.98 -6.95 -3.44
N PHE A 30 10.01 -6.69 -2.64
CA PHE A 30 11.09 -7.64 -2.38
C PHE A 30 10.74 -8.65 -1.27
N GLU A 31 11.23 -9.88 -1.43
CA GLU A 31 11.39 -10.86 -0.36
C GLU A 31 12.85 -11.31 -0.31
N LEU A 32 13.42 -11.37 0.89
CA LEU A 32 14.82 -11.73 1.12
C LEU A 32 14.90 -12.93 2.06
N SER A 33 15.84 -13.83 1.78
CA SER A 33 16.18 -14.91 2.70
C SER A 33 17.67 -15.24 2.63
N LEU A 34 18.38 -15.05 3.76
CA LEU A 34 19.78 -15.38 3.91
C LEU A 34 19.97 -16.90 4.00
N ALA A 35 21.03 -17.39 3.36
CA ALA A 35 21.49 -18.74 3.63
C ALA A 35 22.00 -18.86 5.07
N SER A 36 21.83 -20.03 5.68
CA SER A 36 22.27 -20.29 7.06
C SER A 36 23.78 -20.07 7.27
N ASP A 37 24.60 -20.30 6.23
CA ASP A 37 26.04 -20.08 6.25
C ASP A 37 26.45 -18.60 6.09
N GLY A 38 25.48 -17.71 5.79
CA GLY A 38 25.70 -16.27 5.63
C GLY A 38 26.50 -15.88 4.41
N LYS A 39 26.67 -16.75 3.38
CA LYS A 39 27.45 -16.44 2.18
C LYS A 39 26.60 -16.00 1.01
N SER A 40 25.35 -16.42 0.95
CA SER A 40 24.43 -16.13 -0.13
C SER A 40 23.07 -15.66 0.37
N LEU A 41 22.35 -14.99 -0.50
CA LEU A 41 21.01 -14.49 -0.29
C LEU A 41 20.14 -14.92 -1.46
N ALA A 42 19.04 -15.62 -1.22
CA ALA A 42 17.98 -15.72 -2.19
C ALA A 42 17.06 -14.51 -2.07
N TYR A 43 16.61 -13.96 -3.20
CA TYR A 43 15.63 -12.90 -3.14
C TYR A 43 14.67 -12.95 -4.32
N LEU A 44 13.47 -12.46 -4.07
CA LEU A 44 12.43 -12.21 -5.06
C LEU A 44 12.29 -10.70 -5.27
N GLU A 45 12.07 -10.30 -6.50
CA GLU A 45 11.61 -8.97 -6.88
C GLU A 45 10.45 -9.06 -7.85
N ARG A 46 9.59 -8.04 -7.88
CA ARG A 46 8.61 -7.87 -8.95
C ARG A 46 9.07 -6.78 -9.90
N ARG A 47 8.84 -7.03 -11.18
CA ARG A 47 9.21 -6.11 -12.24
C ARG A 47 8.24 -6.19 -13.40
N ALA A 48 7.97 -5.05 -14.04
CA ALA A 48 7.23 -5.02 -15.28
C ALA A 48 8.14 -5.49 -16.46
N ASP A 49 7.65 -6.45 -17.23
CA ASP A 49 8.20 -6.85 -18.52
C ASP A 49 7.39 -6.13 -19.61
N LEU A 50 7.95 -5.05 -20.17
CA LEU A 50 7.27 -4.23 -21.17
C LEU A 50 7.11 -4.97 -22.50
N GLN A 51 7.98 -5.94 -22.83
CA GLN A 51 7.91 -6.69 -24.09
C GLN A 51 6.75 -7.68 -24.06
N LYS A 52 6.57 -8.36 -22.93
CA LYS A 52 5.47 -9.30 -22.72
C LYS A 52 4.21 -8.64 -22.20
N ASN A 53 4.29 -7.37 -21.79
CA ASN A 53 3.21 -6.60 -21.18
C ASN A 53 2.65 -7.25 -19.90
N GLU A 54 3.51 -7.84 -19.09
CA GLU A 54 3.14 -8.51 -17.84
C GLU A 54 4.03 -8.08 -16.68
N THR A 55 3.51 -8.16 -15.45
CA THR A 55 4.32 -8.00 -14.23
C THR A 55 4.75 -9.38 -13.76
N VAL A 56 6.05 -9.61 -13.66
CA VAL A 56 6.65 -10.90 -13.31
C VAL A 56 7.36 -10.87 -11.98
N SER A 57 7.40 -12.02 -11.31
CA SER A 57 8.29 -12.26 -10.17
C SER A 57 9.60 -12.85 -10.69
N ILE A 58 10.73 -12.34 -10.23
CA ILE A 58 12.06 -12.79 -10.62
C ILE A 58 12.79 -13.31 -9.38
N LEU A 59 13.24 -14.55 -9.43
CA LEU A 59 14.03 -15.19 -8.38
C LEU A 59 15.50 -15.07 -8.71
N HIS A 60 16.29 -14.63 -7.74
CA HIS A 60 17.72 -14.46 -7.83
C HIS A 60 18.47 -15.15 -6.70
N LEU A 61 19.72 -15.51 -6.96
CA LEU A 61 20.73 -15.81 -5.95
C LEU A 61 21.82 -14.73 -5.99
N PHE A 62 22.13 -14.15 -4.85
CA PHE A 62 23.15 -13.11 -4.67
C PHE A 62 24.29 -13.64 -3.81
N ASP A 63 25.51 -13.63 -4.33
CA ASP A 63 26.71 -13.98 -3.58
C ASP A 63 27.25 -12.74 -2.86
N LEU A 64 27.28 -12.80 -1.52
CA LEU A 64 27.65 -11.68 -0.68
C LEU A 64 29.14 -11.33 -0.74
N ARG A 65 30.00 -12.26 -1.16
CA ARG A 65 31.44 -12.03 -1.30
C ARG A 65 31.77 -11.32 -2.62
N SER A 66 31.29 -11.87 -3.72
CA SER A 66 31.54 -11.29 -5.06
C SER A 66 30.62 -10.11 -5.39
N ARG A 67 29.53 -9.95 -4.63
CA ARG A 67 28.44 -9.00 -4.86
C ARG A 67 27.76 -9.18 -6.23
N ALA A 68 27.75 -10.40 -6.71
CA ALA A 68 27.13 -10.75 -8.01
C ALA A 68 25.74 -11.35 -7.78
N SER A 69 24.77 -10.86 -8.53
CA SER A 69 23.42 -11.43 -8.61
C SER A 69 23.30 -12.32 -9.85
N ARG A 70 22.67 -13.48 -9.68
CA ARG A 70 22.35 -14.39 -10.77
C ARG A 70 20.84 -14.62 -10.79
N GLU A 71 20.20 -14.25 -11.89
CA GLU A 71 18.81 -14.60 -12.13
C GLU A 71 18.66 -16.12 -12.29
N ILE A 72 17.72 -16.70 -11.55
CA ILE A 72 17.44 -18.14 -11.56
C ILE A 72 16.25 -18.41 -12.45
N LEU A 73 15.21 -17.59 -12.33
CA LEU A 73 13.96 -17.83 -13.04
C LEU A 73 13.07 -16.59 -13.03
N ARG A 74 12.21 -16.48 -14.05
CA ARG A 74 11.05 -15.58 -14.13
C ARG A 74 9.77 -16.39 -14.14
N ALA A 75 8.79 -15.96 -13.37
CA ALA A 75 7.47 -16.57 -13.27
C ALA A 75 6.38 -15.51 -13.19
N ALA A 76 5.16 -15.87 -13.53
CA ALA A 76 3.99 -15.00 -13.33
C ALA A 76 3.80 -14.70 -11.84
N SER A 77 4.10 -15.67 -10.95
CA SER A 77 4.20 -15.45 -9.52
C SER A 77 5.26 -16.34 -8.88
N ALA A 78 6.06 -15.74 -7.99
CA ALA A 78 6.87 -16.42 -6.98
C ALA A 78 6.75 -15.64 -5.68
N GLU A 79 6.55 -16.33 -4.56
CA GLU A 79 6.25 -15.69 -3.27
C GLU A 79 6.55 -16.63 -2.08
N GLN A 80 6.56 -16.06 -0.88
CA GLN A 80 6.79 -16.77 0.37
C GLN A 80 8.14 -17.52 0.39
N LEU A 81 9.20 -16.79 0.05
CA LEU A 81 10.56 -17.31 0.11
C LEU A 81 10.98 -17.53 1.57
N ARG A 82 11.29 -18.76 1.95
CA ARG A 82 11.66 -19.16 3.30
C ARG A 82 12.89 -20.05 3.31
N PRO A 83 13.77 -19.96 4.32
CA PRO A 83 14.88 -20.91 4.44
C PRO A 83 14.33 -22.31 4.73
N LEU A 84 14.95 -23.33 4.17
CA LEU A 84 14.71 -24.71 4.58
C LEU A 84 15.40 -24.97 5.94
N PRO A 85 14.69 -25.61 6.89
CA PRO A 85 15.23 -25.80 8.25
C PRO A 85 16.54 -26.61 8.31
N ASN A 86 16.81 -27.47 7.32
CA ASN A 86 18.06 -28.21 7.21
C ASN A 86 19.24 -27.37 6.69
N GLY A 87 19.02 -26.09 6.39
CA GLY A 87 20.03 -25.16 5.89
C GLY A 87 20.55 -25.42 4.47
N THR A 88 19.90 -26.31 3.70
CA THR A 88 20.37 -26.71 2.34
C THR A 88 19.84 -25.84 1.21
N GLY A 89 19.09 -24.78 1.52
CA GLY A 89 18.49 -23.87 0.54
C GLY A 89 17.20 -23.27 1.05
N TRP A 90 16.25 -23.08 0.14
CA TRP A 90 15.00 -22.36 0.40
C TRP A 90 13.78 -23.13 -0.13
N SER A 91 12.63 -22.77 0.39
CA SER A 91 11.31 -23.14 -0.14
C SER A 91 10.57 -21.89 -0.59
N LEU A 92 9.75 -22.00 -1.63
CA LEU A 92 8.92 -20.92 -2.15
C LEU A 92 7.69 -21.46 -2.85
N LEU A 93 6.64 -20.66 -2.87
CA LEU A 93 5.52 -20.88 -3.79
C LEU A 93 5.90 -20.33 -5.16
N LEU A 94 5.71 -21.13 -6.19
CA LEU A 94 6.08 -20.80 -7.56
C LEU A 94 4.99 -21.21 -8.53
N ASP A 95 4.61 -20.28 -9.41
CA ASP A 95 3.72 -20.53 -10.52
C ASP A 95 4.51 -21.13 -11.70
N ARG A 96 4.20 -22.39 -12.01
CA ARG A 96 4.71 -23.09 -13.21
C ARG A 96 3.54 -23.73 -13.96
N GLY A 97 3.28 -23.26 -15.16
CA GLY A 97 2.20 -23.78 -15.98
C GLY A 97 0.81 -23.46 -15.43
N ASP A 98 0.62 -22.22 -14.98
CA ASP A 98 -0.61 -21.67 -14.39
C ASP A 98 -1.03 -22.30 -13.06
N GLU A 99 -0.11 -22.97 -12.35
CA GLU A 99 -0.39 -23.59 -11.04
C GLU A 99 0.62 -23.13 -9.99
N LEU A 100 0.12 -22.56 -8.89
CA LEU A 100 0.94 -22.19 -7.74
C LEU A 100 1.16 -23.42 -6.84
N GLN A 101 2.42 -23.86 -6.73
CA GLN A 101 2.83 -25.05 -5.98
C GLN A 101 4.06 -24.75 -5.12
N LEU A 102 4.41 -25.67 -4.20
CA LEU A 102 5.59 -25.50 -3.33
C LEU A 102 6.82 -26.17 -3.94
N TYR A 103 7.89 -25.39 -4.07
CA TYR A 103 9.19 -25.83 -4.62
C TYR A 103 10.31 -25.60 -3.62
N ALA A 104 11.38 -26.40 -3.75
CA ALA A 104 12.66 -26.17 -3.13
C ALA A 104 13.65 -25.56 -4.14
N LEU A 105 14.48 -24.64 -3.65
CA LEU A 105 15.61 -24.05 -4.34
C LEU A 105 16.89 -24.40 -3.58
N ASP A 106 17.88 -25.02 -4.24
CA ASP A 106 19.19 -25.25 -3.64
C ASP A 106 20.17 -24.08 -3.88
N ALA A 107 21.34 -24.13 -3.24
CA ALA A 107 22.36 -23.08 -3.34
C ALA A 107 22.96 -22.96 -4.76
N GLU A 108 22.88 -23.99 -5.58
CA GLU A 108 23.30 -24.02 -6.96
C GLU A 108 22.27 -23.40 -7.90
N GLY A 109 21.04 -23.16 -7.40
CA GLY A 109 19.93 -22.59 -8.16
C GLY A 109 19.04 -23.62 -8.85
N THR A 110 19.13 -24.89 -8.42
CA THR A 110 18.23 -25.94 -8.94
C THR A 110 16.90 -25.87 -8.23
N ILE A 111 15.81 -25.90 -8.99
CA ILE A 111 14.45 -25.87 -8.46
C ILE A 111 13.79 -27.23 -8.66
N LYS A 112 13.26 -27.80 -7.55
CA LYS A 112 12.55 -29.10 -7.55
C LYS A 112 11.21 -28.98 -6.86
N PRO A 113 10.15 -29.68 -7.32
CA PRO A 113 8.89 -29.75 -6.61
C PRO A 113 9.11 -30.32 -5.21
N LEU A 114 8.56 -29.67 -4.20
CA LEU A 114 8.63 -30.11 -2.81
C LEU A 114 7.29 -30.71 -2.35
N LEU A 115 6.21 -30.01 -2.69
CA LEU A 115 4.85 -30.49 -2.49
C LEU A 115 3.95 -29.98 -3.62
N VAL A 116 3.25 -30.94 -4.25
CA VAL A 116 2.28 -30.65 -5.32
C VAL A 116 0.91 -31.12 -4.87
N ARG A 117 -0.09 -30.28 -5.04
CA ARG A 117 -1.50 -30.56 -4.77
C ARG A 117 -2.36 -30.29 -5.99
N ASP A 118 -3.52 -30.94 -6.02
CA ASP A 118 -4.50 -30.74 -7.08
C ASP A 118 -4.99 -29.28 -7.09
N ALA A 119 -4.74 -28.56 -8.19
CA ALA A 119 -5.01 -27.15 -8.36
C ALA A 119 -6.28 -26.92 -9.19
N LYS A 120 -7.45 -27.26 -8.65
CA LYS A 120 -8.75 -27.11 -9.34
C LYS A 120 -9.41 -25.77 -9.14
N VAL A 121 -8.92 -24.93 -8.23
CA VAL A 121 -9.50 -23.62 -7.92
C VAL A 121 -8.66 -22.55 -8.53
N THR A 122 -9.28 -21.75 -9.41
CA THR A 122 -8.65 -20.53 -9.95
C THR A 122 -8.96 -19.35 -9.05
N VAL A 123 -7.93 -18.68 -8.58
CA VAL A 123 -8.02 -17.42 -7.84
C VAL A 123 -7.62 -16.31 -8.78
N GLY A 124 -8.58 -15.45 -9.11
CA GLY A 124 -8.33 -14.14 -9.68
C GLY A 124 -8.05 -13.13 -8.59
N GLN A 125 -7.66 -11.93 -8.96
CA GLN A 125 -7.58 -10.85 -7.98
C GLN A 125 -8.97 -10.53 -7.46
N THR A 126 -9.15 -10.61 -6.14
CA THR A 126 -10.29 -10.06 -5.42
C THR A 126 -9.84 -8.82 -4.68
N GLU A 127 -10.71 -7.84 -4.46
CA GLU A 127 -10.36 -6.63 -3.70
C GLU A 127 -9.88 -6.92 -2.28
N GLY A 128 -10.34 -8.04 -1.68
CA GLY A 128 -9.86 -8.51 -0.38
C GLY A 128 -8.49 -9.19 -0.41
N ALA A 129 -7.97 -9.52 -1.59
CA ALA A 129 -6.69 -10.19 -1.77
C ALA A 129 -5.48 -9.22 -1.87
N LEU A 130 -5.67 -7.93 -1.62
CA LEU A 130 -4.59 -6.92 -1.65
C LEU A 130 -3.36 -7.28 -0.80
N PHE A 131 -3.52 -8.21 0.13
CA PHE A 131 -2.46 -8.57 1.08
C PHE A 131 -2.03 -10.05 1.02
N ALA A 132 -2.70 -10.88 0.26
CA ALA A 132 -2.47 -12.32 0.30
C ALA A 132 -2.10 -12.98 -1.02
N VAL A 133 -2.68 -12.51 -2.10
CA VAL A 133 -2.26 -12.92 -3.44
C VAL A 133 -1.76 -11.68 -4.13
N ARG A 134 -0.45 -11.58 -4.33
CA ARG A 134 0.15 -10.45 -5.02
C ARG A 134 -0.50 -10.29 -6.39
N SER A 135 -0.78 -9.05 -6.76
CA SER A 135 -1.47 -8.68 -7.98
C SER A 135 -0.88 -9.37 -9.22
N GLY A 136 -1.68 -10.15 -9.93
CA GLY A 136 -1.26 -10.89 -11.12
C GLY A 136 -2.46 -11.50 -11.86
N ALA A 137 -2.21 -12.16 -12.99
CA ALA A 137 -3.23 -12.88 -13.73
C ALA A 137 -3.91 -13.97 -12.86
N PRO A 138 -5.16 -14.33 -13.15
CA PRO A 138 -5.83 -15.46 -12.48
C PRO A 138 -5.00 -16.73 -12.60
N ARG A 139 -4.85 -17.46 -11.49
CA ARG A 139 -4.04 -18.69 -11.45
C ARG A 139 -4.70 -19.79 -10.62
N ARG A 140 -4.41 -21.03 -10.95
CA ARG A 140 -4.84 -22.18 -10.19
C ARG A 140 -3.97 -22.37 -8.94
N ILE A 141 -4.58 -22.62 -7.80
CA ILE A 141 -3.89 -22.72 -6.50
C ILE A 141 -3.83 -24.16 -6.06
N GLY A 142 -2.66 -24.76 -6.06
CA GLY A 142 -2.39 -26.03 -5.38
C GLY A 142 -2.00 -25.81 -3.92
N ILE A 143 -1.05 -24.93 -3.67
CA ILE A 143 -0.63 -24.51 -2.32
C ILE A 143 -0.82 -22.99 -2.20
N LEU A 144 -1.54 -22.56 -1.17
CA LEU A 144 -1.83 -21.14 -0.90
C LEU A 144 -0.83 -20.51 0.08
N TYR A 145 -0.37 -21.29 1.05
CA TYR A 145 0.52 -20.84 2.13
C TYR A 145 1.35 -22.00 2.64
N HIS A 146 2.57 -21.73 3.12
CA HIS A 146 3.40 -22.73 3.82
C HIS A 146 4.26 -22.12 4.93
N ASP A 147 4.58 -22.92 5.93
CA ASP A 147 5.54 -22.61 6.97
C ASP A 147 6.18 -23.88 7.53
N TRP A 148 7.39 -23.78 8.09
CA TRP A 148 8.15 -24.90 8.63
C TRP A 148 8.26 -24.82 10.14
N SER A 149 8.18 -25.97 10.81
CA SER A 149 8.62 -26.04 12.21
C SER A 149 10.12 -25.73 12.31
N PRO A 150 10.57 -25.12 13.42
CA PRO A 150 11.99 -24.79 13.61
C PRO A 150 12.94 -25.99 13.50
N ASP A 151 12.48 -27.18 13.87
CA ASP A 151 13.24 -28.45 13.78
C ASP A 151 13.16 -29.11 12.39
N GLY A 152 12.35 -28.54 11.47
CA GLY A 152 12.15 -29.05 10.11
C GLY A 152 11.39 -30.36 10.02
N GLN A 153 10.81 -30.84 11.11
CA GLN A 153 10.07 -32.12 11.13
C GLN A 153 8.65 -31.96 10.59
N TRP A 154 8.14 -30.72 10.52
CA TRP A 154 6.77 -30.45 10.15
C TRP A 154 6.65 -29.32 9.15
N LEU A 155 5.79 -29.54 8.16
CA LEU A 155 5.35 -28.53 7.20
C LEU A 155 3.89 -28.20 7.46
N TRP A 156 3.60 -26.95 7.79
CA TRP A 156 2.25 -26.38 7.83
C TRP A 156 1.94 -25.78 6.47
N TYR A 157 0.75 -26.06 5.92
CA TYR A 157 0.37 -25.50 4.63
C TYR A 157 -1.15 -25.37 4.46
N ALA A 158 -1.56 -24.52 3.54
CA ALA A 158 -2.95 -24.38 3.12
C ALA A 158 -3.12 -24.75 1.64
N THR A 159 -4.24 -25.39 1.31
CA THR A 159 -4.63 -25.73 -0.06
C THR A 159 -6.09 -25.39 -0.31
N LEU A 160 -6.50 -25.29 -1.58
CA LEU A 160 -7.87 -24.99 -1.98
C LEU A 160 -8.53 -26.19 -2.65
N LYS A 161 -9.78 -26.46 -2.26
CA LYS A 161 -10.67 -27.39 -2.96
C LYS A 161 -11.88 -26.65 -3.55
N PRO A 162 -12.42 -27.08 -4.69
CA PRO A 162 -13.69 -26.56 -5.18
C PRO A 162 -14.78 -26.78 -4.14
N SER A 163 -15.62 -25.77 -3.93
CA SER A 163 -16.85 -25.96 -3.16
C SER A 163 -17.82 -26.82 -3.96
N SER A 164 -18.38 -27.83 -3.33
CA SER A 164 -19.46 -28.68 -3.92
C SER A 164 -20.83 -27.99 -3.86
N GLU A 165 -20.96 -26.89 -3.16
CA GLU A 165 -22.21 -26.14 -3.07
C GLU A 165 -22.59 -25.56 -4.43
N PRO A 166 -23.83 -25.81 -4.93
CA PRO A 166 -24.28 -25.22 -6.17
C PRO A 166 -24.32 -23.68 -6.06
N ALA A 167 -24.21 -23.01 -7.21
CA ALA A 167 -24.44 -21.57 -7.25
C ALA A 167 -25.92 -21.31 -6.92
N ASN A 168 -26.19 -20.83 -5.74
CA ASN A 168 -27.52 -20.39 -5.34
C ASN A 168 -27.85 -19.02 -5.94
N VAL A 169 -29.16 -18.78 -6.10
CA VAL A 169 -29.64 -17.44 -6.43
C VAL A 169 -29.27 -16.51 -5.28
N ALA A 170 -28.57 -15.42 -5.58
CA ALA A 170 -28.31 -14.38 -4.59
C ALA A 170 -29.62 -13.60 -4.33
N ILE A 171 -29.94 -13.36 -3.08
CA ILE A 171 -31.12 -12.59 -2.66
C ILE A 171 -30.70 -11.53 -1.63
N ASP A 172 -31.49 -10.45 -1.55
CA ASP A 172 -31.33 -9.38 -0.54
C ASP A 172 -29.90 -8.83 -0.44
N ASP A 173 -29.34 -8.81 0.76
CA ASP A 173 -27.99 -8.27 1.01
C ASP A 173 -26.89 -9.01 0.22
N ALA A 174 -27.09 -10.27 -0.13
CA ALA A 174 -26.17 -11.01 -1.00
C ALA A 174 -26.11 -10.43 -2.42
N VAL A 175 -27.22 -9.92 -2.96
CA VAL A 175 -27.25 -9.23 -4.26
C VAL A 175 -26.49 -7.92 -4.18
N VAL A 176 -26.71 -7.13 -3.13
CA VAL A 176 -26.00 -5.87 -2.89
C VAL A 176 -24.51 -6.10 -2.79
N SER A 177 -24.09 -7.06 -1.99
CA SER A 177 -22.69 -7.43 -1.82
C SER A 177 -22.04 -7.88 -3.14
N GLN A 178 -22.74 -8.63 -4.01
CA GLN A 178 -22.23 -9.06 -5.31
C GLN A 178 -22.12 -7.90 -6.32
N ARG A 179 -23.07 -6.96 -6.30
CA ARG A 179 -23.04 -5.78 -7.18
C ARG A 179 -21.75 -4.98 -7.04
N ASN A 180 -21.27 -4.84 -5.82
CA ASN A 180 -20.10 -4.01 -5.50
C ASN A 180 -18.79 -4.76 -5.66
N ARG A 181 -18.83 -6.05 -5.98
CA ARG A 181 -17.65 -6.87 -6.27
C ARG A 181 -17.27 -6.74 -7.72
N ARG A 182 -16.03 -6.39 -7.96
CA ARG A 182 -15.47 -6.33 -9.33
C ARG A 182 -15.35 -7.71 -9.95
N ARG A 183 -15.32 -8.78 -9.13
CA ARG A 183 -15.20 -10.18 -9.56
C ARG A 183 -16.08 -11.09 -8.72
N ALA A 184 -16.47 -12.21 -9.31
CA ALA A 184 -17.21 -13.25 -8.58
C ALA A 184 -16.37 -13.76 -7.39
N PRO A 185 -17.01 -14.03 -6.22
CA PRO A 185 -16.31 -14.59 -5.09
C PRO A 185 -15.71 -15.96 -5.45
N VAL A 186 -14.51 -16.22 -4.92
CA VAL A 186 -13.89 -17.55 -5.07
C VAL A 186 -14.70 -18.57 -4.30
N ARG A 187 -15.28 -19.52 -5.00
CA ARG A 187 -16.03 -20.63 -4.39
C ARG A 187 -15.09 -21.79 -4.10
N ALA A 188 -14.47 -21.74 -2.96
CA ALA A 188 -13.51 -22.75 -2.56
C ALA A 188 -13.66 -23.11 -1.08
N ILE A 189 -13.09 -24.23 -0.72
CA ILE A 189 -12.86 -24.64 0.65
C ILE A 189 -11.37 -24.54 0.89
N VAL A 190 -10.97 -23.76 1.89
CA VAL A 190 -9.58 -23.72 2.38
C VAL A 190 -9.39 -24.89 3.33
N GLU A 191 -8.38 -25.72 3.07
CA GLU A 191 -7.91 -26.77 3.98
C GLU A 191 -6.55 -26.35 4.57
N LEU A 192 -6.50 -26.25 5.89
CA LEU A 192 -5.24 -26.18 6.63
C LEU A 192 -4.77 -27.60 6.92
N ARG A 193 -3.51 -27.84 6.65
CA ARG A 193 -2.91 -29.16 6.75
C ARG A 193 -1.54 -29.10 7.42
N ILE A 194 -1.17 -30.18 8.05
CA ILE A 194 0.18 -30.38 8.60
C ILE A 194 0.74 -31.71 8.07
N ARG A 195 2.02 -31.67 7.65
CA ARG A 195 2.71 -32.81 7.07
C ARG A 195 4.01 -33.07 7.81
N SER A 196 4.26 -34.34 8.19
CA SER A 196 5.51 -34.75 8.77
C SER A 196 6.63 -34.90 7.72
N ALA A 197 7.87 -34.85 8.15
CA ALA A 197 9.04 -35.14 7.30
C ALA A 197 9.02 -36.58 6.73
N THR A 198 8.31 -37.51 7.39
CA THR A 198 8.09 -38.89 6.93
C THR A 198 6.99 -39.01 5.87
N GLY A 199 6.27 -37.90 5.60
CA GLY A 199 5.26 -37.82 4.56
C GLY A 199 3.81 -38.05 5.00
N GLU A 200 3.57 -38.30 6.29
CA GLU A 200 2.22 -38.35 6.84
C GLU A 200 1.56 -36.97 6.81
N ASP A 201 0.26 -36.90 6.51
CA ASP A 201 -0.42 -35.64 6.17
C ASP A 201 -1.83 -35.60 6.81
N TRP A 202 -2.06 -34.65 7.71
CA TRP A 202 -3.32 -34.50 8.43
C TRP A 202 -4.06 -33.23 8.05
N LEU A 203 -5.37 -33.36 7.95
CA LEU A 203 -6.26 -32.21 7.85
C LEU A 203 -6.44 -31.61 9.25
N VAL A 204 -6.05 -30.37 9.41
CA VAL A 204 -6.17 -29.61 10.67
C VAL A 204 -7.51 -28.93 10.78
N ALA A 205 -7.90 -28.21 9.70
CA ALA A 205 -9.17 -27.49 9.62
C ALA A 205 -9.61 -27.35 8.17
N SER A 206 -10.93 -27.21 7.98
CA SER A 206 -11.54 -26.96 6.68
C SER A 206 -12.62 -25.90 6.83
N ARG A 207 -12.59 -24.85 5.99
CA ARG A 207 -13.54 -23.75 6.02
C ARG A 207 -13.88 -23.30 4.61
N PRO A 208 -15.13 -22.88 4.33
CA PRO A 208 -15.45 -22.18 3.11
C PRO A 208 -14.56 -20.93 2.97
N SER A 209 -14.07 -20.68 1.76
CA SER A 209 -13.38 -19.44 1.48
C SER A 209 -14.37 -18.29 1.57
N GLY A 210 -14.16 -17.37 2.50
CA GLY A 210 -14.84 -16.09 2.53
C GLY A 210 -14.27 -15.15 1.45
N ASP A 211 -14.69 -13.90 1.47
CA ASP A 211 -14.20 -12.85 0.57
C ASP A 211 -12.71 -12.50 0.78
N ARG A 212 -12.14 -12.93 1.90
CA ARG A 212 -10.77 -12.64 2.34
C ARG A 212 -9.96 -13.93 2.48
N LEU A 213 -9.70 -14.59 1.35
CA LEU A 213 -9.00 -15.88 1.29
C LEU A 213 -7.73 -15.99 2.15
N ALA A 214 -7.13 -14.89 2.49
CA ALA A 214 -5.76 -14.93 2.94
C ALA A 214 -5.48 -14.29 4.27
N PHE A 215 -6.38 -13.47 4.79
CA PHE A 215 -6.08 -12.75 6.01
C PHE A 215 -6.12 -13.64 7.26
N TYR A 216 -6.90 -14.73 7.22
CA TYR A 216 -7.21 -15.53 8.40
C TYR A 216 -6.93 -17.03 8.25
N TYR A 217 -6.45 -17.49 7.10
CA TYR A 217 -6.24 -18.90 6.85
C TYR A 217 -4.75 -19.29 6.95
N GLY A 218 -4.24 -19.39 8.17
CA GLY A 218 -2.92 -19.93 8.40
C GLY A 218 -1.74 -18.98 8.13
N GLY A 219 -1.99 -17.69 7.92
CA GLY A 219 -0.95 -16.68 7.71
C GLY A 219 -0.11 -16.37 8.97
N HIS A 220 -0.53 -16.84 10.14
CA HIS A 220 0.21 -16.77 11.38
C HIS A 220 0.12 -18.08 12.12
N VAL A 221 1.20 -18.83 12.09
CA VAL A 221 1.40 -20.03 12.90
C VAL A 221 2.50 -19.77 13.91
N GLU A 222 2.26 -20.13 15.16
CA GLU A 222 3.27 -20.13 16.21
C GLU A 222 3.61 -21.58 16.53
N TRP A 223 4.86 -21.96 16.32
CA TRP A 223 5.34 -23.29 16.67
C TRP A 223 5.64 -23.38 18.17
N THR A 224 5.12 -24.43 18.80
CA THR A 224 5.41 -24.77 20.20
C THR A 224 5.81 -26.24 20.29
N ASP A 225 6.39 -26.65 21.43
CA ASP A 225 6.78 -28.06 21.67
C ASP A 225 5.59 -29.02 21.61
N GLU A 226 4.37 -28.54 21.90
CA GLU A 226 3.15 -29.35 21.84
C GLU A 226 2.55 -29.41 20.45
N GLY A 227 2.91 -28.47 19.57
CA GLY A 227 2.38 -28.30 18.21
C GLY A 227 2.11 -26.84 17.84
N PRO A 228 1.67 -26.60 16.61
CA PRO A 228 1.40 -25.25 16.14
C PRO A 228 0.13 -24.66 16.75
N ARG A 229 0.20 -23.36 17.09
CA ARG A 229 -0.96 -22.53 17.41
C ARG A 229 -1.30 -21.69 16.20
N TYR A 230 -2.60 -21.52 15.90
CA TYR A 230 -3.06 -20.84 14.70
C TYR A 230 -4.42 -20.17 14.92
N GLN A 231 -4.77 -19.27 14.02
CA GLN A 231 -6.05 -18.55 14.06
C GLN A 231 -6.91 -18.89 12.86
N LEU A 232 -8.23 -18.99 13.09
CA LEU A 232 -9.23 -19.19 12.05
C LEU A 232 -10.36 -18.20 12.21
N GLU A 233 -10.91 -17.74 11.09
CA GLU A 233 -12.19 -17.05 11.05
C GLU A 233 -13.31 -18.00 11.52
N GLN A 234 -14.14 -17.56 12.44
CA GLN A 234 -15.32 -18.27 12.92
C GLN A 234 -16.56 -17.68 12.25
N SER A 235 -17.60 -18.52 12.05
CA SER A 235 -18.87 -18.02 11.52
C SER A 235 -19.52 -17.03 12.49
N ASP A 236 -20.18 -16.02 11.97
CA ASP A 236 -20.79 -14.86 12.66
C ASP A 236 -21.64 -15.17 13.91
N ALA A 237 -22.03 -16.44 14.13
CA ALA A 237 -22.90 -16.82 15.23
C ALA A 237 -22.18 -17.01 16.59
N GLU A 238 -20.84 -17.09 16.61
CA GLU A 238 -20.14 -17.54 17.79
C GLU A 238 -19.28 -16.51 18.51
N ARG A 239 -18.88 -15.38 17.84
CA ARG A 239 -18.06 -14.31 18.47
C ARG A 239 -18.18 -12.96 17.78
N ALA A 240 -18.03 -11.89 18.57
CA ALA A 240 -18.10 -10.50 18.11
C ALA A 240 -16.93 -10.07 17.20
N ASP A 241 -15.79 -10.78 17.23
CA ASP A 241 -14.58 -10.51 16.47
C ASP A 241 -14.33 -11.50 15.30
N GLY A 242 -15.13 -12.56 15.23
CA GLY A 242 -15.07 -13.53 14.13
C GLY A 242 -13.79 -14.36 14.03
N ILE A 243 -12.85 -14.27 14.99
CA ILE A 243 -11.57 -15.00 14.97
C ILE A 243 -11.41 -15.89 16.18
N GLY A 244 -11.14 -17.18 15.97
CA GLY A 244 -10.82 -18.15 17.02
C GLY A 244 -9.34 -18.54 16.99
N THR A 245 -8.76 -18.77 18.16
CA THR A 245 -7.40 -19.30 18.33
C THR A 245 -7.44 -20.79 18.69
N PHE A 246 -6.60 -21.57 18.06
CA PHE A 246 -6.55 -23.03 18.18
C PHE A 246 -5.12 -23.52 18.36
N SER A 247 -4.97 -24.71 18.95
CA SER A 247 -3.71 -25.45 19.00
C SER A 247 -3.91 -26.83 18.39
N TRP A 248 -2.99 -27.24 17.54
CA TRP A 248 -2.85 -28.61 17.07
C TRP A 248 -1.85 -29.37 17.96
N SER A 249 -2.16 -30.60 18.34
CA SER A 249 -1.26 -31.43 19.17
C SER A 249 -0.58 -32.50 18.34
N PHE A 250 0.75 -32.57 18.40
CA PHE A 250 1.57 -33.63 17.79
C PHE A 250 1.27 -35.03 18.37
N VAL A 251 0.76 -35.09 19.62
CA VAL A 251 0.47 -36.35 20.29
C VAL A 251 -0.87 -36.92 19.88
N THR A 252 -1.89 -36.08 19.78
CA THR A 252 -3.26 -36.52 19.51
C THR A 252 -3.66 -36.36 18.06
N ASN A 253 -2.87 -35.69 17.24
CA ASN A 253 -3.16 -35.28 15.85
C ASN A 253 -4.54 -34.59 15.71
N ALA A 254 -4.87 -33.76 16.69
CA ALA A 254 -6.16 -33.07 16.76
C ALA A 254 -6.02 -31.60 17.22
N SER A 255 -6.95 -30.78 16.75
CA SER A 255 -7.07 -29.37 17.12
C SER A 255 -7.99 -29.18 18.32
N ARG A 256 -7.65 -28.23 19.17
CA ARG A 256 -8.50 -27.76 20.28
C ARG A 256 -8.54 -26.23 20.31
N PRO A 257 -9.68 -25.63 20.68
CA PRO A 257 -9.73 -24.18 20.88
C PRO A 257 -8.90 -23.78 22.11
N ILE A 258 -8.29 -22.60 22.04
CA ILE A 258 -7.55 -22.00 23.15
C ILE A 258 -8.33 -20.78 23.64
N GLN A 259 -8.53 -20.65 24.94
CA GLN A 259 -9.10 -19.44 25.54
C GLN A 259 -8.09 -18.29 25.47
N GLU A 260 -8.56 -17.08 25.22
CA GLU A 260 -7.73 -15.89 24.94
C GLU A 260 -6.78 -15.42 26.03
N SER A 261 -6.85 -15.98 27.23
CA SER A 261 -5.87 -15.72 28.30
C SER A 261 -4.46 -16.23 28.03
N SER A 262 -4.24 -16.93 26.93
CA SER A 262 -2.97 -17.59 26.59
C SER A 262 -1.97 -16.71 25.83
N GLY A 263 -2.23 -15.44 25.63
CA GLY A 263 -1.25 -14.49 25.05
C GLY A 263 -0.85 -14.75 23.60
N PHE A 264 -1.69 -15.43 22.81
CA PHE A 264 -1.47 -15.49 21.37
C PHE A 264 -1.75 -14.10 20.77
N PRO A 265 -0.80 -13.48 20.08
CA PRO A 265 -1.01 -12.16 19.56
C PRO A 265 -2.12 -12.17 18.51
N ALA A 266 -3.12 -11.32 18.69
CA ALA A 266 -4.03 -10.97 17.61
C ALA A 266 -3.23 -10.47 16.40
N ILE A 267 -3.77 -10.61 15.21
CA ILE A 267 -3.10 -10.19 13.96
C ILE A 267 -2.54 -8.77 14.12
N GLY A 268 -1.22 -8.62 13.89
CA GLY A 268 -0.51 -7.34 14.04
C GLY A 268 0.19 -7.13 15.38
N LEU A 269 0.14 -8.08 16.32
CA LEU A 269 0.92 -8.02 17.55
C LEU A 269 2.32 -8.61 17.33
N VAL A 270 3.31 -7.94 17.88
CA VAL A 270 4.74 -8.28 17.76
C VAL A 270 5.23 -8.85 19.08
N ARG A 271 6.03 -9.93 19.05
CA ARG A 271 6.65 -10.45 20.28
C ARG A 271 7.88 -9.63 20.66
N GLY A 272 7.95 -9.35 21.94
CA GLY A 272 9.11 -8.70 22.55
C GLY A 272 10.17 -9.70 23.01
N PRO A 273 11.36 -9.18 23.41
CA PRO A 273 12.50 -10.00 23.81
C PRO A 273 12.29 -10.81 25.09
N ASN A 274 11.25 -10.52 25.86
CA ASN A 274 10.93 -11.28 27.08
C ASN A 274 9.71 -12.20 26.89
N GLY A 275 9.36 -12.52 25.64
CA GLY A 275 8.23 -13.39 25.29
C GLY A 275 6.86 -12.76 25.48
N GLY A 276 6.79 -11.47 25.81
CA GLY A 276 5.56 -10.72 25.93
C GLY A 276 5.07 -10.17 24.58
N THR A 277 3.95 -9.48 24.60
CA THR A 277 3.37 -8.81 23.45
C THR A 277 3.71 -7.33 23.44
N LEU A 278 4.30 -6.86 22.35
CA LEU A 278 4.62 -5.45 22.14
C LEU A 278 3.42 -4.69 21.57
N ALA A 279 3.16 -3.51 22.10
CA ALA A 279 2.16 -2.57 21.60
C ALA A 279 2.69 -1.14 21.61
N SER A 280 2.27 -0.35 20.62
CA SER A 280 2.44 1.10 20.63
C SER A 280 1.15 1.75 21.14
N GLU A 281 1.21 2.40 22.30
CA GLU A 281 0.08 3.08 22.93
C GLU A 281 0.21 4.60 22.76
N GLY A 282 -0.90 5.28 22.42
CA GLY A 282 -0.95 6.74 22.24
C GLY A 282 -1.00 7.18 20.77
N PHE A 283 -0.75 8.48 20.55
CA PHE A 283 -0.87 9.12 19.24
C PHE A 283 0.35 9.99 18.92
N GLY A 284 0.74 9.98 17.67
CA GLY A 284 1.79 10.83 17.12
C GLY A 284 3.09 10.74 17.94
N ARG A 285 3.56 11.87 18.49
CA ARG A 285 4.80 11.95 19.26
C ARG A 285 4.69 11.42 20.69
N THR A 286 3.51 11.07 21.14
CA THR A 286 3.26 10.55 22.50
C THR A 286 3.24 9.03 22.56
N LEU A 287 3.50 8.36 21.44
CA LEU A 287 3.56 6.90 21.38
C LEU A 287 4.56 6.35 22.39
N ALA A 288 4.09 5.40 23.19
CA ALA A 288 4.90 4.64 24.11
C ALA A 288 4.94 3.17 23.68
N LEU A 289 6.15 2.61 23.59
CA LEU A 289 6.32 1.19 23.30
C LEU A 289 6.32 0.42 24.62
N THR A 290 5.41 -0.53 24.72
CA THR A 290 5.23 -1.34 25.93
C THR A 290 5.15 -2.82 25.56
N GLU A 291 5.87 -3.67 26.28
CA GLU A 291 5.74 -5.12 26.25
C GLU A 291 4.90 -5.57 27.43
N THR A 292 3.82 -6.29 27.18
CA THR A 292 2.98 -6.90 28.21
C THR A 292 3.32 -8.39 28.27
N HIS A 293 3.83 -8.84 29.42
CA HIS A 293 4.19 -10.22 29.67
C HIS A 293 2.97 -11.09 29.95
N THR A 294 3.12 -12.42 29.84
CA THR A 294 2.04 -13.39 30.09
C THR A 294 1.50 -13.36 31.51
N ASP A 295 2.32 -12.91 32.48
CA ASP A 295 1.90 -12.70 33.89
C ASP A 295 1.32 -11.32 34.17
N GLY A 296 1.10 -10.51 33.13
CA GLY A 296 0.51 -9.16 33.22
C GLY A 296 1.51 -8.06 33.59
N ARG A 297 2.76 -8.37 33.88
CA ARG A 297 3.81 -7.35 34.07
C ARG A 297 4.05 -6.59 32.78
N LYS A 298 4.48 -5.32 32.87
CA LYS A 298 4.79 -4.48 31.73
C LYS A 298 6.24 -4.02 31.74
N THR A 299 6.90 -4.13 30.58
CA THR A 299 8.19 -3.51 30.33
C THR A 299 7.97 -2.31 29.40
N HIS A 300 8.41 -1.13 29.83
CA HIS A 300 8.28 0.10 29.06
C HIS A 300 9.61 0.47 28.41
N TYR A 301 9.58 0.66 27.08
CA TYR A 301 10.76 1.08 26.29
C TYR A 301 10.78 2.60 26.05
N GLY A 302 9.92 3.34 26.76
CA GLY A 302 9.81 4.79 26.66
C GLY A 302 8.97 5.28 25.49
N ARG A 303 9.03 6.60 25.26
CA ARG A 303 8.33 7.24 24.14
C ARG A 303 9.16 7.12 22.88
N GLN A 304 8.53 6.65 21.81
CA GLN A 304 9.20 6.38 20.55
C GLN A 304 8.45 7.07 19.40
N PRO A 305 9.17 7.65 18.41
CA PRO A 305 8.56 8.33 17.28
C PRO A 305 8.22 7.38 16.12
N TYR A 306 7.75 6.16 16.41
CA TYR A 306 7.44 5.17 15.39
C TYR A 306 6.32 4.20 15.80
N TYR A 307 5.65 3.65 14.80
CA TYR A 307 4.67 2.57 14.92
C TYR A 307 5.35 1.22 14.65
N ILE A 308 4.92 0.18 15.38
CA ILE A 308 5.26 -1.23 15.15
C ILE A 308 4.07 -1.94 14.50
N GLY A 309 4.33 -3.12 13.88
CA GLY A 309 3.28 -3.95 13.29
C GLY A 309 2.66 -3.39 12.01
N ASP A 310 3.32 -2.43 11.35
CA ASP A 310 2.91 -1.99 10.02
C ASP A 310 3.22 -3.11 9.01
N PRO A 311 2.25 -3.57 8.19
CA PRO A 311 2.42 -4.70 7.28
C PRO A 311 3.45 -4.46 6.16
N ARG A 312 3.88 -3.22 5.96
CA ARG A 312 4.94 -2.85 5.01
C ARG A 312 6.30 -2.70 5.65
N SER A 313 6.39 -2.85 6.98
CA SER A 313 7.68 -2.87 7.66
C SER A 313 8.47 -4.12 7.29
N ALA A 314 9.79 -4.04 7.45
CA ALA A 314 10.71 -5.07 7.00
C ALA A 314 10.55 -6.46 7.66
N GLY A 315 9.74 -6.56 8.71
CA GLY A 315 9.54 -7.79 9.48
C GLY A 315 9.97 -7.63 10.94
N ASN A 316 9.96 -8.75 11.66
CA ASN A 316 10.35 -8.80 13.07
C ASN A 316 11.18 -10.07 13.31
N TRP A 317 12.26 -9.94 14.08
CA TRP A 317 13.18 -11.03 14.37
C TRP A 317 13.45 -11.09 15.87
N LEU A 318 13.48 -12.29 16.42
CA LEU A 318 14.00 -12.56 17.78
C LEU A 318 15.39 -13.16 17.64
N SER A 319 16.30 -12.78 18.55
CA SER A 319 17.59 -13.48 18.67
C SER A 319 17.38 -14.92 19.12
N GLY A 320 18.27 -15.83 18.71
CA GLY A 320 18.18 -17.26 19.09
C GLY A 320 18.21 -17.49 20.60
N ASP A 321 18.81 -16.58 21.38
CA ASP A 321 18.78 -16.58 22.84
C ASP A 321 17.53 -15.97 23.47
N GLY A 322 16.63 -15.40 22.63
CA GLY A 322 15.40 -14.75 23.06
C GLY A 322 15.58 -13.42 23.82
N LEU A 323 16.82 -12.91 23.96
CA LEU A 323 17.10 -11.71 24.77
C LEU A 323 17.04 -10.39 23.99
N SER A 324 16.91 -10.46 22.68
CA SER A 324 16.81 -9.28 21.81
C SER A 324 15.71 -9.47 20.77
N ALA A 325 15.03 -8.37 20.42
CA ALA A 325 14.07 -8.32 19.32
C ALA A 325 14.43 -7.19 18.36
N LEU A 326 14.49 -7.47 17.08
CA LEU A 326 14.65 -6.47 16.02
C LEU A 326 13.32 -6.28 15.31
N LEU A 327 12.81 -5.06 15.30
CA LEU A 327 11.48 -4.73 14.81
C LEU A 327 11.57 -3.83 13.59
N GLY A 328 10.84 -4.17 12.55
CA GLY A 328 10.50 -3.24 11.49
C GLY A 328 9.51 -2.20 11.99
N VAL A 329 9.80 -0.91 11.76
CA VAL A 329 9.01 0.20 12.28
C VAL A 329 8.73 1.24 11.20
N ARG A 330 7.65 1.99 11.40
CA ARG A 330 7.31 3.17 10.60
C ARG A 330 7.36 4.43 11.46
N THR A 331 8.04 5.47 10.98
CA THR A 331 8.12 6.75 11.70
C THR A 331 6.76 7.49 11.72
N THR A 332 6.52 8.27 12.80
CA THR A 332 5.27 9.03 12.97
C THR A 332 5.28 10.39 12.28
N SER A 333 6.46 10.96 12.03
CA SER A 333 6.58 12.34 11.54
C SER A 333 6.72 12.45 10.03
N HIS A 334 7.32 11.45 9.40
CA HIS A 334 7.47 11.36 7.95
C HIS A 334 7.44 9.89 7.59
N PRO A 335 6.68 9.47 6.58
CA PRO A 335 6.54 8.05 6.27
C PRO A 335 7.88 7.47 5.78
N ARG A 336 8.55 6.77 6.68
CA ARG A 336 9.79 6.02 6.44
C ARG A 336 9.76 4.75 7.22
N TYR A 337 10.35 3.73 6.64
CA TYR A 337 10.57 2.46 7.30
C TYR A 337 11.99 2.38 7.83
N GLY A 338 12.14 1.79 8.99
CA GLY A 338 13.41 1.55 9.63
C GLY A 338 13.34 0.36 10.56
N LEU A 339 14.37 0.22 11.39
CA LEU A 339 14.49 -0.87 12.34
C LEU A 339 14.70 -0.32 13.76
N VAL A 340 14.26 -1.09 14.75
CA VAL A 340 14.51 -0.82 16.16
C VAL A 340 14.95 -2.11 16.85
N LEU A 341 16.14 -2.08 17.45
CA LEU A 341 16.64 -3.16 18.27
C LEU A 341 16.21 -2.94 19.72
N LEU A 342 15.49 -3.90 20.29
CA LEU A 342 15.16 -3.97 21.71
C LEU A 342 16.10 -4.94 22.41
N THR A 343 16.73 -4.49 23.48
CA THR A 343 17.58 -5.35 24.33
C THR A 343 17.40 -4.93 25.79
N GLY A 344 16.95 -5.85 26.66
CA GLY A 344 16.59 -5.55 28.03
C GLY A 344 15.48 -4.49 28.11
N ARG A 345 15.79 -3.26 28.52
CA ARG A 345 14.86 -2.11 28.55
C ARG A 345 15.25 -0.99 27.58
N HIS A 346 16.21 -1.26 26.70
CA HIS A 346 16.74 -0.27 25.77
C HIS A 346 16.17 -0.48 24.37
N ALA A 347 15.93 0.63 23.67
CA ALA A 347 15.52 0.66 22.28
C ALA A 347 16.54 1.47 21.48
N THR A 348 17.19 0.84 20.50
CA THR A 348 18.13 1.49 19.58
C THR A 348 17.52 1.60 18.21
N SER A 349 17.35 2.82 17.72
CA SER A 349 16.69 3.11 16.44
C SER A 349 17.68 3.20 15.28
N LEU A 350 17.35 2.55 14.17
CA LEU A 350 18.04 2.62 12.89
C LEU A 350 17.10 3.24 11.85
N ILE A 351 16.89 4.54 11.97
CA ILE A 351 16.06 5.32 11.04
C ILE A 351 16.99 6.14 10.15
N ARG A 352 16.80 6.02 8.84
CA ARG A 352 17.66 6.64 7.81
C ARG A 352 16.85 7.56 6.90
N PRO A 353 17.54 8.39 6.05
CA PRO A 353 16.84 9.15 4.99
C PRO A 353 16.09 8.27 3.98
N GLY A 354 16.62 7.10 3.61
CA GLY A 354 15.91 6.04 2.86
C GLY A 354 15.13 5.12 3.78
N SER A 355 14.20 4.36 3.22
CA SER A 355 13.43 3.33 3.91
C SER A 355 14.18 2.01 3.83
N LEU A 356 14.21 1.27 4.95
CA LEU A 356 14.62 -0.14 4.99
C LEU A 356 13.34 -0.97 4.88
N THR A 357 13.14 -1.62 3.73
CA THR A 357 11.88 -2.31 3.42
C THR A 357 11.99 -3.82 3.61
N ALA A 358 12.40 -4.60 2.66
CA ALA A 358 12.60 -6.03 2.85
C ALA A 358 13.94 -6.31 3.53
N CYS A 359 13.94 -7.10 4.60
CA CYS A 359 15.17 -7.48 5.31
C CYS A 359 15.19 -8.97 5.66
N ASP A 360 16.38 -9.51 5.85
CA ASP A 360 16.57 -10.75 6.57
C ASP A 360 17.87 -10.71 7.38
N PHE A 361 17.85 -11.33 8.57
CA PHE A 361 18.92 -11.26 9.56
C PHE A 361 19.36 -12.64 9.99
N ARG A 362 20.62 -12.72 10.38
CA ARG A 362 21.13 -13.90 11.08
C ARG A 362 20.40 -14.09 12.40
N GLU A 363 20.33 -15.33 12.86
CA GLU A 363 19.67 -15.71 14.10
C GLU A 363 20.23 -14.98 15.34
N ASP A 364 21.53 -14.66 15.34
CA ASP A 364 22.20 -13.91 16.42
C ASP A 364 21.98 -12.39 16.35
N LEU A 365 21.25 -11.90 15.35
CA LEU A 365 21.05 -10.49 15.04
C LEU A 365 22.34 -9.67 14.92
N ALA A 366 23.49 -10.32 14.66
CA ALA A 366 24.76 -9.61 14.52
C ALA A 366 24.78 -8.74 13.27
N TRP A 367 24.18 -9.21 12.18
CA TRP A 367 23.99 -8.48 10.94
C TRP A 367 22.89 -9.10 10.08
N GLY A 368 22.41 -8.31 9.12
CA GLY A 368 21.48 -8.76 8.10
C GLY A 368 21.63 -7.97 6.81
N ILE A 369 20.82 -8.31 5.81
CA ILE A 369 20.72 -7.60 4.54
C ILE A 369 19.32 -7.02 4.44
N CYS A 370 19.25 -5.74 4.01
CA CYS A 370 18.00 -5.07 3.73
C CYS A 370 18.02 -4.49 2.31
N VAL A 371 16.85 -4.21 1.78
CA VAL A 371 16.66 -3.27 0.67
C VAL A 371 16.49 -1.88 1.25
N GLU A 372 17.32 -0.93 0.81
CA GLU A 372 17.17 0.51 1.09
C GLU A 372 16.66 1.19 -0.18
N GLU A 373 15.58 1.92 -0.07
CA GLU A 373 14.95 2.66 -1.16
C GLU A 373 14.34 3.98 -0.70
N GLY A 374 13.95 4.85 -1.62
CA GLY A 374 13.30 6.12 -1.32
C GLY A 374 12.75 6.77 -2.59
N LEU A 375 11.99 7.85 -2.45
CA LEU A 375 11.35 8.55 -3.57
C LEU A 375 12.32 8.99 -4.70
N ASN A 376 13.58 9.22 -4.37
CA ASN A 376 14.62 9.65 -5.30
C ASN A 376 15.82 8.69 -5.35
N GLN A 377 15.66 7.50 -4.80
CA GLN A 377 16.73 6.50 -4.71
C GLN A 377 16.19 5.14 -5.15
N ALA A 378 16.75 4.60 -6.22
CA ALA A 378 16.45 3.25 -6.66
C ALA A 378 16.85 2.22 -5.58
N PRO A 379 16.16 1.08 -5.52
CA PRO A 379 16.44 0.02 -4.55
C PRO A 379 17.87 -0.50 -4.62
N ARG A 380 18.49 -0.69 -3.45
CA ARG A 380 19.84 -1.26 -3.32
C ARG A 380 19.97 -2.14 -2.09
N PHE A 381 20.83 -3.12 -2.15
CA PHE A 381 21.19 -3.89 -0.96
C PHE A 381 22.08 -3.11 -0.02
N VAL A 382 21.75 -3.19 1.26
CA VAL A 382 22.56 -2.67 2.37
C VAL A 382 22.77 -3.77 3.41
N ARG A 383 23.99 -3.83 3.97
CA ARG A 383 24.29 -4.59 5.17
C ARG A 383 23.97 -3.75 6.40
N VAL A 384 23.22 -4.32 7.30
CA VAL A 384 22.80 -3.68 8.56
C VAL A 384 23.39 -4.45 9.73
N GLU A 385 24.04 -3.74 10.64
CA GLU A 385 24.56 -4.24 11.91
C GLU A 385 23.79 -3.56 13.05
N PRO A 386 22.71 -4.18 13.56
CA PRO A 386 21.76 -3.50 14.45
C PRO A 386 22.37 -3.02 15.77
N LYS A 387 23.31 -3.75 16.34
CA LYS A 387 23.96 -3.39 17.62
C LYS A 387 24.82 -2.13 17.50
N ASP A 388 25.48 -1.95 16.37
CA ASP A 388 26.37 -0.82 16.11
C ASP A 388 25.67 0.35 15.40
N GLY A 389 24.44 0.15 14.97
CA GLY A 389 23.69 1.11 14.16
C GLY A 389 24.29 1.35 12.77
N ARG A 390 25.17 0.45 12.30
CA ARG A 390 25.89 0.59 11.04
C ARG A 390 25.06 0.10 9.87
N VAL A 391 25.00 0.88 8.81
CA VAL A 391 24.37 0.51 7.53
C VAL A 391 25.34 0.84 6.40
N GLN A 392 25.69 -0.17 5.61
CA GLN A 392 26.66 -0.07 4.52
C GLN A 392 26.03 -0.53 3.20
N ALA A 393 26.10 0.28 2.15
CA ALA A 393 25.68 -0.11 0.82
C ALA A 393 26.53 -1.27 0.28
N ILE A 394 25.87 -2.22 -0.37
CA ILE A 394 26.51 -3.40 -0.98
C ILE A 394 26.47 -3.30 -2.50
N ALA A 395 25.28 -3.26 -3.08
CA ALA A 395 25.07 -3.28 -4.53
C ALA A 395 23.71 -2.69 -4.90
N PRO A 396 23.59 -2.03 -6.07
CA PRO A 396 22.30 -1.67 -6.62
C PRO A 396 21.53 -2.93 -7.08
N LEU A 397 20.21 -2.92 -6.98
CA LEU A 397 19.34 -3.97 -7.50
C LEU A 397 19.11 -3.83 -9.01
N SER A 398 19.31 -2.63 -9.55
CA SER A 398 19.24 -2.36 -10.99
C SER A 398 20.24 -1.29 -11.38
N ALA A 399 21.28 -1.66 -12.13
CA ALA A 399 22.29 -0.71 -12.63
C ALA A 399 21.69 0.37 -13.52
N ALA A 400 20.66 0.05 -14.29
CA ALA A 400 19.96 1.02 -15.16
C ALA A 400 19.30 2.13 -14.34
N HIS A 401 18.66 1.80 -13.20
CA HIS A 401 18.01 2.78 -12.32
C HIS A 401 19.04 3.51 -11.43
N ASP A 402 20.12 2.86 -11.04
CA ASP A 402 21.21 3.47 -10.26
C ASP A 402 21.91 4.60 -11.00
N SER A 403 21.89 4.57 -12.36
CA SER A 403 22.43 5.63 -13.20
C SER A 403 21.55 6.88 -13.31
N ILE A 404 20.35 6.88 -12.75
CA ILE A 404 19.43 8.02 -12.79
C ILE A 404 19.87 9.07 -11.77
N ALA A 405 20.04 10.32 -12.21
CA ALA A 405 20.35 11.41 -11.31
C ALA A 405 19.20 11.66 -10.33
N PRO A 406 19.46 11.68 -9.01
CA PRO A 406 18.42 11.86 -8.02
C PRO A 406 17.77 13.27 -8.14
N LEU A 407 16.47 13.32 -7.86
CA LEU A 407 15.76 14.58 -7.65
C LEU A 407 15.94 15.05 -6.20
N ARG A 408 15.86 16.35 -5.98
CA ARG A 408 15.78 16.87 -4.61
C ARG A 408 14.42 16.52 -4.02
N VAL A 409 14.40 15.84 -2.87
CA VAL A 409 13.20 15.52 -2.10
C VAL A 409 13.40 16.01 -0.68
N THR A 410 12.43 16.78 -0.16
CA THR A 410 12.49 17.29 1.22
C THR A 410 11.23 16.86 1.98
N PRO A 411 11.38 16.32 3.20
CA PRO A 411 10.25 16.09 4.07
C PRO A 411 9.65 17.42 4.50
N HIS A 412 8.32 17.47 4.62
CA HIS A 412 7.61 18.66 5.07
C HIS A 412 6.43 18.29 5.98
N GLN A 413 6.05 19.19 6.86
CA GLN A 413 4.91 19.07 7.73
C GLN A 413 4.07 20.34 7.65
N TRP A 414 2.81 20.21 7.33
CA TRP A 414 1.83 21.29 7.26
C TRP A 414 0.90 21.24 8.46
N THR A 415 0.42 22.39 8.88
CA THR A 415 -0.65 22.49 9.89
C THR A 415 -1.76 23.33 9.28
N ASN A 416 -2.97 22.76 9.21
CA ASN A 416 -4.10 23.47 8.65
C ASN A 416 -4.75 24.44 9.66
N ARG A 417 -5.68 25.27 9.19
CA ARG A 417 -6.41 26.28 9.97
C ARG A 417 -7.20 25.71 11.15
N LEU A 418 -7.47 24.42 11.18
CA LEU A 418 -8.11 23.72 12.31
C LEU A 418 -7.08 23.18 13.32
N GLY A 419 -5.78 23.34 13.07
CA GLY A 419 -4.71 22.87 13.93
C GLY A 419 -4.30 21.40 13.70
N TYR A 420 -4.86 20.72 12.71
CA TYR A 420 -4.47 19.35 12.36
C TYR A 420 -3.24 19.32 11.47
N ARG A 421 -2.40 18.29 11.66
CA ARG A 421 -1.14 18.15 10.95
C ARG A 421 -1.20 17.10 9.86
N SER A 422 -0.65 17.44 8.71
CA SER A 422 -0.33 16.53 7.61
C SER A 422 1.19 16.47 7.43
N THR A 423 1.69 15.31 7.06
CA THR A 423 3.11 15.10 6.77
C THR A 423 3.27 14.56 5.35
N GLY A 424 4.42 14.80 4.74
CA GLY A 424 4.69 14.33 3.40
C GLY A 424 6.03 14.82 2.88
N PHE A 425 6.12 14.93 1.56
CA PHE A 425 7.37 15.32 0.89
C PHE A 425 7.09 16.33 -0.22
N ILE A 426 8.07 17.18 -0.47
CA ILE A 426 8.13 18.01 -1.67
C ILE A 426 9.21 17.43 -2.59
N VAL A 427 8.83 17.05 -3.80
CA VAL A 427 9.74 16.69 -4.89
C VAL A 427 9.95 17.95 -5.73
N TRP A 428 11.16 18.44 -5.73
CA TRP A 428 11.51 19.72 -6.36
C TRP A 428 11.78 19.53 -7.85
N PRO A 429 11.43 20.54 -8.68
CA PRO A 429 11.87 20.56 -10.07
C PRO A 429 13.39 20.43 -10.17
N ARG A 430 13.89 19.67 -11.15
CA ARG A 430 15.35 19.46 -11.33
C ARG A 430 16.13 20.77 -11.37
N ASN A 431 15.63 21.74 -12.07
CA ASN A 431 16.27 23.05 -12.25
C ASN A 431 15.58 24.12 -11.38
N TYR A 432 15.25 23.79 -10.13
CA TYR A 432 14.58 24.71 -9.21
C TYR A 432 15.44 25.97 -8.96
N GLN A 433 14.80 27.13 -9.11
CA GLN A 433 15.36 28.47 -8.83
C GLN A 433 14.44 29.22 -7.87
N THR A 434 15.02 29.79 -6.82
CA THR A 434 14.27 30.53 -5.78
C THR A 434 13.57 31.78 -6.29
N SER A 435 14.02 32.33 -7.45
CA SER A 435 13.43 33.49 -8.09
C SER A 435 12.20 33.22 -8.95
N SER A 436 11.81 31.96 -9.11
CA SER A 436 10.73 31.54 -9.98
C SER A 436 9.58 30.88 -9.21
N ARG A 437 8.35 31.13 -9.63
CA ARG A 437 7.16 30.42 -9.15
C ARG A 437 6.82 29.29 -10.10
N TYR A 438 6.52 28.12 -9.55
CA TYR A 438 6.29 26.90 -10.31
C TYR A 438 4.82 26.46 -10.28
N PRO A 439 4.30 25.85 -11.35
CA PRO A 439 3.08 25.08 -11.24
C PRO A 439 3.28 23.96 -10.23
N ALA A 440 2.22 23.58 -9.50
CA ALA A 440 2.33 22.52 -8.50
C ALA A 440 1.24 21.47 -8.67
N ILE A 441 1.54 20.25 -8.26
CA ILE A 441 0.59 19.14 -8.23
C ILE A 441 0.65 18.50 -6.84
N ILE A 442 -0.51 18.46 -6.15
CA ILE A 442 -0.68 17.64 -4.96
C ILE A 442 -1.01 16.21 -5.41
N ILE A 443 -0.32 15.22 -4.85
CA ILE A 443 -0.64 13.80 -4.98
C ILE A 443 -1.04 13.28 -3.61
N THR A 444 -2.26 12.73 -3.50
CA THR A 444 -2.83 12.24 -2.24
C THR A 444 -3.40 10.84 -2.36
N HIS A 445 -3.38 10.07 -1.27
CA HIS A 445 -4.10 8.80 -1.18
C HIS A 445 -5.14 8.78 -0.05
N GLY A 446 -5.00 9.63 0.94
CA GLY A 446 -5.86 9.69 2.11
C GLY A 446 -5.10 9.42 3.41
N SER A 447 -5.75 9.66 4.55
CA SER A 447 -5.17 9.74 5.88
C SER A 447 -4.50 8.46 6.39
N ASP A 448 -4.71 7.33 5.74
CA ASP A 448 -4.24 6.00 6.14
C ASP A 448 -3.07 5.47 5.30
N ALA A 449 -2.58 6.26 4.35
CA ALA A 449 -1.63 5.79 3.35
C ALA A 449 -0.36 6.64 3.22
N ASP A 450 0.05 7.32 4.29
CA ASP A 450 1.29 8.13 4.31
C ASP A 450 2.53 7.30 3.94
N GLU A 451 2.57 6.01 4.30
CA GLU A 451 3.66 5.11 4.01
C GLU A 451 3.90 4.88 2.51
N ARG A 452 2.89 5.15 1.67
CA ARG A 452 3.01 4.96 0.23
C ARG A 452 3.94 5.95 -0.45
N PHE A 453 4.33 7.01 0.24
CA PHE A 453 5.32 7.98 -0.25
C PHE A 453 6.77 7.61 0.13
N ALA A 454 6.98 6.45 0.73
CA ALA A 454 8.30 6.04 1.19
C ALA A 454 9.17 5.42 0.08
N ASN A 455 8.57 4.96 -1.01
CA ASN A 455 9.22 4.17 -2.05
C ASN A 455 9.28 4.92 -3.38
N VAL A 456 10.23 4.52 -4.24
CA VAL A 456 10.36 5.06 -5.60
C VAL A 456 9.22 4.62 -6.51
N ASP A 457 8.73 3.41 -6.36
CA ASP A 457 7.52 2.94 -7.02
C ASP A 457 6.29 3.48 -6.28
N LEU A 458 5.80 4.62 -6.74
CA LEU A 458 4.46 5.04 -6.41
C LEU A 458 3.50 4.18 -7.22
N GLN A 459 2.93 3.16 -6.59
CA GLN A 459 2.02 2.17 -7.21
C GLN A 459 0.79 2.78 -7.90
N TRP A 460 0.67 4.10 -7.86
CA TRP A 460 -0.40 4.86 -8.50
C TRP A 460 0.07 5.47 -9.81
N ASN A 461 -0.87 5.80 -10.66
CA ASN A 461 -0.59 6.29 -12.01
C ASN A 461 -0.21 7.79 -12.06
N TYR A 462 0.45 8.29 -11.01
CA TYR A 462 0.90 9.68 -10.89
C TYR A 462 2.44 9.72 -10.78
N PRO A 463 3.15 9.92 -11.90
CA PRO A 463 4.60 9.82 -11.94
C PRO A 463 5.25 11.08 -11.34
N ALA A 464 5.41 11.13 -10.00
CA ALA A 464 5.93 12.29 -9.28
C ALA A 464 7.29 12.74 -9.81
N GLN A 465 8.17 11.79 -10.13
CA GLN A 465 9.50 12.06 -10.69
C GLN A 465 9.38 12.79 -12.03
N LEU A 466 8.51 12.34 -12.91
CA LEU A 466 8.35 12.93 -14.25
C LEU A 466 7.66 14.31 -14.20
N PHE A 467 6.74 14.52 -13.28
CA PHE A 467 6.20 15.87 -13.04
C PHE A 467 7.32 16.83 -12.60
N ALA A 468 8.19 16.40 -11.69
CA ALA A 468 9.32 17.21 -11.25
C ALA A 468 10.35 17.45 -12.38
N GLU A 469 10.65 16.45 -13.22
CA GLU A 469 11.48 16.60 -14.43
C GLU A 469 10.89 17.59 -15.42
N ARG A 470 9.55 17.69 -15.46
CA ARG A 470 8.83 18.63 -16.33
C ARG A 470 8.66 20.03 -15.71
N GLY A 471 9.18 20.26 -14.50
CA GLY A 471 9.20 21.56 -13.86
C GLY A 471 8.00 21.87 -12.98
N TYR A 472 7.35 20.86 -12.43
CA TYR A 472 6.37 21.02 -11.36
C TYR A 472 7.01 20.88 -9.99
N VAL A 473 6.52 21.64 -9.01
CA VAL A 473 6.67 21.30 -7.59
C VAL A 473 5.64 20.22 -7.27
N VAL A 474 6.10 19.03 -6.88
CA VAL A 474 5.20 17.92 -6.55
C VAL A 474 5.09 17.78 -5.04
N ILE A 475 3.87 17.85 -4.53
CA ILE A 475 3.57 17.81 -3.10
C ILE A 475 2.90 16.47 -2.82
N LEU A 476 3.66 15.55 -2.23
CA LEU A 476 3.15 14.25 -1.80
C LEU A 476 2.61 14.42 -0.39
N MET A 477 1.32 14.56 -0.22
CA MET A 477 0.69 14.72 1.08
C MET A 477 -0.70 14.10 1.13
N ASN A 478 -1.06 13.60 2.29
CA ASN A 478 -2.42 13.17 2.58
C ASN A 478 -3.13 14.20 3.45
N ASP A 479 -4.44 14.03 3.61
CA ASP A 479 -5.22 14.67 4.68
C ASP A 479 -4.60 14.28 6.05
N PRO A 480 -4.94 14.99 7.15
CA PRO A 480 -4.36 14.73 8.44
C PRO A 480 -4.54 13.29 8.89
N SER A 481 -3.43 12.64 9.26
CA SER A 481 -3.44 11.23 9.62
C SER A 481 -4.25 10.98 10.90
N ALA A 482 -5.18 10.05 10.83
CA ALA A 482 -5.96 9.58 11.98
C ALA A 482 -5.05 9.08 13.13
N ARG A 483 -3.94 8.43 12.80
CA ARG A 483 -2.99 7.89 13.80
C ARG A 483 -2.21 8.96 14.57
N GLN A 484 -2.24 10.22 14.13
CA GLN A 484 -1.51 11.29 14.83
C GLN A 484 -2.32 12.00 15.91
N GLN A 485 -3.66 11.87 15.91
CA GLN A 485 -4.53 12.61 16.82
C GLN A 485 -5.74 11.78 17.24
N ALA A 486 -6.04 11.75 18.55
CA ALA A 486 -7.09 10.93 19.13
C ALA A 486 -8.49 11.22 18.54
N GLU A 487 -8.80 12.48 18.28
CA GLU A 487 -10.11 12.89 17.72
C GLU A 487 -10.30 12.36 16.29
N LEU A 488 -9.26 12.46 15.44
CA LEU A 488 -9.30 11.92 14.09
C LEU A 488 -9.37 10.39 14.09
N TRP A 489 -8.63 9.75 14.99
CA TRP A 489 -8.70 8.29 15.15
C TRP A 489 -10.11 7.85 15.52
N HIS A 490 -10.74 8.55 16.49
CA HIS A 490 -12.10 8.25 16.88
C HIS A 490 -13.10 8.43 15.74
N ALA A 491 -12.99 9.51 14.97
CA ALA A 491 -13.82 9.75 13.80
C ALA A 491 -13.63 8.66 12.73
N TYR A 492 -12.39 8.25 12.48
CA TYR A 492 -12.05 7.18 11.53
C TYR A 492 -12.64 5.83 11.97
N MET A 493 -12.54 5.49 13.25
CA MET A 493 -13.10 4.25 13.80
C MET A 493 -14.63 4.21 13.64
N ILE A 494 -15.35 5.31 13.89
CA ILE A 494 -16.80 5.38 13.66
C ILE A 494 -17.13 5.21 12.18
N TRP A 495 -16.40 5.88 11.30
CA TRP A 495 -16.60 5.74 9.86
C TRP A 495 -16.36 4.30 9.38
N SER A 496 -15.42 3.58 9.97
CA SER A 496 -15.13 2.17 9.68
C SER A 496 -16.10 1.17 10.33
N GLY A 497 -17.21 1.64 10.94
CA GLY A 497 -18.21 0.77 11.57
C GLY A 497 -17.94 0.45 13.05
N GLY A 498 -16.91 1.06 13.66
CA GLY A 498 -16.63 0.91 15.08
C GLY A 498 -17.58 1.75 15.98
N PRO A 499 -17.54 1.51 17.29
CA PRO A 499 -18.40 2.23 18.23
C PRO A 499 -18.00 3.70 18.39
N GLY A 500 -18.98 4.59 18.55
CA GLY A 500 -18.76 6.00 18.83
C GLY A 500 -20.01 6.85 18.70
N THR A 501 -19.92 8.13 19.13
CA THR A 501 -21.05 9.03 19.25
C THR A 501 -20.88 10.37 18.52
N LEU A 502 -19.93 10.50 17.61
CA LEU A 502 -19.78 11.73 16.80
C LEU A 502 -20.97 11.88 15.84
N GLY A 503 -21.52 13.09 15.79
CA GLY A 503 -22.60 13.39 14.86
C GLY A 503 -22.12 13.37 13.38
N PRO A 504 -23.03 13.09 12.41
CA PRO A 504 -22.70 13.00 10.99
C PRO A 504 -22.00 14.24 10.42
N GLU A 505 -22.38 15.44 10.85
CA GLU A 505 -21.75 16.69 10.42
C GLU A 505 -20.28 16.78 10.84
N LYS A 506 -19.99 16.46 12.11
CA LYS A 506 -18.61 16.46 12.63
C LYS A 506 -17.76 15.38 11.95
N LEU A 507 -18.33 14.22 11.64
CA LEU A 507 -17.64 13.20 10.86
C LEU A 507 -17.28 13.69 9.46
N ARG A 508 -18.20 14.35 8.74
CA ARG A 508 -17.92 14.94 7.43
C ARG A 508 -16.83 15.99 7.50
N GLU A 509 -16.86 16.85 8.52
CA GLU A 509 -15.81 17.85 8.74
C GLU A 509 -14.45 17.20 8.95
N LEU A 510 -14.33 16.25 9.90
CA LEU A 510 -13.05 15.68 10.29
C LEU A 510 -12.43 14.80 9.22
N ILE A 511 -13.24 14.03 8.47
CA ILE A 511 -12.73 13.01 7.54
C ILE A 511 -12.51 13.56 6.13
N TRP A 512 -13.26 14.59 5.68
CA TRP A 512 -13.14 15.13 4.32
C TRP A 512 -12.82 16.61 4.25
N ILE A 513 -13.60 17.46 4.93
CA ILE A 513 -13.40 18.92 4.83
C ILE A 513 -12.07 19.35 5.44
N ASN A 514 -11.68 18.73 6.54
CA ASN A 514 -10.38 18.90 7.17
C ASN A 514 -9.21 18.65 6.19
N GLY A 515 -9.33 17.63 5.33
CA GLY A 515 -8.36 17.34 4.28
C GLY A 515 -8.29 18.44 3.21
N VAL A 516 -9.44 18.97 2.78
CA VAL A 516 -9.49 20.09 1.83
C VAL A 516 -8.76 21.31 2.42
N TYR A 517 -9.01 21.66 3.67
CA TYR A 517 -8.30 22.75 4.34
C TYR A 517 -6.79 22.51 4.42
N SER A 518 -6.37 21.27 4.63
CA SER A 518 -4.93 20.94 4.62
C SER A 518 -4.28 21.19 3.27
N PHE A 519 -4.95 20.85 2.18
CA PHE A 519 -4.44 21.11 0.83
C PHE A 519 -4.40 22.60 0.52
N GLU A 520 -5.45 23.35 0.86
CA GLU A 520 -5.51 24.80 0.66
C GLU A 520 -4.42 25.53 1.43
N ASP A 521 -4.27 25.19 2.72
CA ASP A 521 -3.32 25.87 3.60
C ASP A 521 -1.86 25.54 3.24
N ALA A 522 -1.58 24.32 2.79
CA ALA A 522 -0.25 23.94 2.26
C ALA A 522 0.11 24.75 0.99
N ILE A 523 -0.84 24.93 0.08
CA ILE A 523 -0.60 25.75 -1.11
C ILE A 523 -0.47 27.22 -0.75
N ALA A 524 -1.27 27.74 0.18
CA ALA A 524 -1.16 29.14 0.63
C ALA A 524 0.21 29.42 1.26
N GLU A 525 0.74 28.51 2.07
CA GLU A 525 2.09 28.58 2.64
C GLU A 525 3.14 28.67 1.54
N LEU A 526 3.20 27.69 0.62
CA LEU A 526 4.18 27.64 -0.46
C LEU A 526 4.06 28.83 -1.46
N ALA A 527 2.84 29.32 -1.67
CA ALA A 527 2.62 30.51 -2.49
C ALA A 527 3.12 31.80 -1.81
N SER A 528 2.93 31.91 -0.48
CA SER A 528 3.44 33.04 0.31
C SER A 528 4.97 33.08 0.34
N GLU A 529 5.61 31.91 0.30
CA GLU A 529 7.07 31.77 0.19
C GLU A 529 7.59 32.00 -1.23
N GLY A 530 6.71 32.23 -2.21
CA GLY A 530 7.09 32.47 -3.61
C GLY A 530 7.49 31.21 -4.38
N ILE A 531 7.22 30.02 -3.85
CA ILE A 531 7.60 28.72 -4.44
C ILE A 531 6.63 28.30 -5.52
N VAL A 532 5.32 28.38 -5.26
CA VAL A 532 4.29 27.93 -6.20
C VAL A 532 3.49 29.08 -6.77
N ASP A 533 2.96 28.88 -7.97
CA ASP A 533 2.04 29.79 -8.63
C ASP A 533 0.59 29.36 -8.27
N PRO A 534 -0.16 30.13 -7.48
CA PRO A 534 -1.50 29.75 -7.04
C PRO A 534 -2.51 29.65 -8.19
N ASP A 535 -2.21 30.19 -9.36
CA ASP A 535 -3.05 30.10 -10.54
C ASP A 535 -2.79 28.81 -11.36
N ARG A 536 -1.82 27.97 -10.96
CA ARG A 536 -1.42 26.74 -11.68
C ARG A 536 -1.28 25.54 -10.75
N ILE A 537 -2.32 25.27 -9.96
CA ILE A 537 -2.34 24.17 -8.99
C ILE A 537 -3.20 23.02 -9.49
N GLY A 538 -2.62 21.83 -9.55
CA GLY A 538 -3.30 20.56 -9.80
C GLY A 538 -3.43 19.71 -8.55
N ILE A 539 -4.36 18.76 -8.58
CA ILE A 539 -4.52 17.74 -7.55
C ILE A 539 -4.76 16.37 -8.18
N ALA A 540 -4.11 15.36 -7.68
CA ALA A 540 -4.27 13.97 -8.09
C ALA A 540 -4.45 13.06 -6.88
N GLY A 541 -5.28 12.03 -7.00
CA GLY A 541 -5.47 11.09 -5.90
C GLY A 541 -6.05 9.76 -6.36
N TYR A 542 -5.67 8.68 -5.66
CA TYR A 542 -6.03 7.32 -5.99
C TYR A 542 -6.85 6.68 -4.88
N SER A 543 -7.84 5.82 -5.21
CA SER A 543 -8.65 5.11 -4.23
C SER A 543 -9.31 6.08 -3.23
N ARG A 544 -9.01 5.99 -1.93
CA ARG A 544 -9.45 6.97 -0.91
C ARG A 544 -9.00 8.40 -1.27
N GLY A 545 -7.82 8.56 -1.89
CA GLY A 545 -7.35 9.86 -2.39
C GLY A 545 -8.22 10.42 -3.51
N SER A 546 -8.84 9.59 -4.35
CA SER A 546 -9.80 10.05 -5.36
C SER A 546 -11.05 10.66 -4.73
N GLN A 547 -11.51 10.11 -3.60
CA GLN A 547 -12.60 10.72 -2.83
C GLN A 547 -12.21 12.12 -2.36
N MET A 548 -10.99 12.28 -1.84
CA MET A 548 -10.47 13.59 -1.42
C MET A 548 -10.36 14.57 -2.57
N VAL A 549 -9.88 14.12 -3.75
CA VAL A 549 -9.82 14.94 -4.97
C VAL A 549 -11.23 15.39 -5.37
N ASN A 550 -12.19 14.48 -5.44
CA ASN A 550 -13.55 14.81 -5.88
C ASN A 550 -14.26 15.76 -4.89
N VAL A 551 -14.03 15.58 -3.58
CA VAL A 551 -14.53 16.53 -2.57
C VAL A 551 -13.82 17.88 -2.72
N ALA A 552 -12.49 17.92 -2.86
CA ALA A 552 -11.74 19.15 -3.02
C ALA A 552 -12.20 19.94 -4.27
N MET A 553 -12.48 19.25 -5.37
CA MET A 553 -12.97 19.88 -6.61
C MET A 553 -14.32 20.58 -6.46
N THR A 554 -15.16 20.15 -5.53
CA THR A 554 -16.50 20.68 -5.31
C THR A 554 -16.63 21.54 -4.05
N GLN A 555 -15.55 21.63 -3.24
CA GLN A 555 -15.50 22.43 -2.01
C GLN A 555 -14.52 23.61 -2.11
N SER A 556 -13.54 23.55 -3.03
CA SER A 556 -12.46 24.53 -3.17
C SER A 556 -12.41 25.11 -4.59
N GLU A 557 -12.09 26.41 -4.68
CA GLU A 557 -11.85 27.10 -5.97
C GLU A 557 -10.35 27.21 -6.31
N MET A 558 -9.47 26.61 -5.51
CA MET A 558 -8.02 26.72 -5.65
C MET A 558 -7.49 26.00 -6.89
N PHE A 559 -8.00 24.80 -7.16
CA PHE A 559 -7.47 23.91 -8.19
C PHE A 559 -7.82 24.32 -9.61
N ARG A 560 -6.93 24.00 -10.57
CA ARG A 560 -7.07 24.29 -12.00
C ARG A 560 -7.14 23.04 -12.87
N ALA A 561 -6.76 21.89 -12.34
CA ALA A 561 -6.91 20.58 -12.95
C ALA A 561 -6.92 19.50 -11.86
N ALA A 562 -7.67 18.44 -12.10
CA ALA A 562 -7.73 17.30 -11.19
C ALA A 562 -7.62 15.97 -11.94
N SER A 563 -7.00 14.96 -11.27
CA SER A 563 -7.00 13.58 -11.72
C SER A 563 -7.42 12.68 -10.56
N SER A 564 -8.47 11.88 -10.77
CA SER A 564 -9.13 11.04 -9.78
C SER A 564 -9.06 9.58 -10.24
N GLY A 565 -8.31 8.74 -9.50
CA GLY A 565 -8.03 7.34 -9.88
C GLY A 565 -8.82 6.34 -9.04
N ASP A 566 -9.53 5.49 -9.73
CA ASP A 566 -10.17 4.24 -9.28
C ASP A 566 -10.82 4.27 -7.88
N GLY A 567 -11.56 5.32 -7.59
CA GLY A 567 -12.32 5.49 -6.35
C GLY A 567 -13.36 6.57 -6.51
N ASN A 568 -14.49 6.41 -5.90
CA ASN A 568 -15.50 7.44 -5.66
C ASN A 568 -16.70 6.82 -4.93
N TYR A 569 -16.69 6.85 -3.59
CA TYR A 569 -17.69 6.17 -2.77
C TYR A 569 -18.63 7.12 -2.01
N LEU A 570 -18.57 8.43 -2.26
CA LEU A 570 -19.41 9.42 -1.57
C LEU A 570 -20.70 9.77 -2.32
N GLU A 571 -20.96 9.10 -3.42
CA GLU A 571 -22.11 9.36 -4.27
C GLU A 571 -23.36 8.64 -3.76
N PRO A 572 -24.56 9.20 -3.98
CA PRO A 572 -25.82 8.54 -3.62
C PRO A 572 -25.96 7.12 -4.18
N ALA A 573 -25.46 6.87 -5.40
CA ALA A 573 -25.48 5.54 -6.03
C ALA A 573 -24.62 4.51 -5.28
N SER A 574 -23.68 4.93 -4.46
CA SER A 574 -22.81 4.05 -3.66
C SER A 574 -23.39 3.74 -2.28
N TYR A 575 -24.55 4.27 -1.91
CA TYR A 575 -25.14 4.11 -0.57
C TYR A 575 -25.29 2.65 -0.12
N SER A 576 -25.56 1.74 -1.04
CA SER A 576 -25.72 0.32 -0.74
C SER A 576 -24.40 -0.42 -0.46
N ASP A 577 -23.29 0.24 -0.68
CA ASP A 577 -21.95 -0.24 -0.37
C ASP A 577 -21.54 0.20 1.02
N PRO A 578 -20.67 0.19 1.74
CA PRO A 578 -20.43 0.23 3.18
C PRO A 578 -21.57 0.94 3.95
N LYS A 579 -22.73 0.32 4.05
CA LYS A 579 -23.96 0.83 4.62
C LYS A 579 -23.78 1.53 5.98
N ASP A 580 -22.99 0.95 6.89
CA ASP A 580 -22.78 1.50 8.23
C ASP A 580 -21.94 2.77 8.19
N GLY A 581 -20.92 2.83 7.36
CA GLY A 581 -20.13 4.05 7.14
C GLY A 581 -20.96 5.20 6.58
N TYR A 582 -21.86 4.91 5.63
CA TYR A 582 -22.79 5.92 5.10
C TYR A 582 -23.79 6.42 6.15
N HIS A 583 -24.31 5.53 6.97
CA HIS A 583 -25.18 5.94 8.08
C HIS A 583 -24.46 6.86 9.06
N ALA A 584 -23.22 6.55 9.41
CA ALA A 584 -22.43 7.41 10.29
C ALA A 584 -22.20 8.81 9.67
N VAL A 585 -21.88 8.86 8.37
CA VAL A 585 -21.51 10.10 7.67
C VAL A 585 -22.70 10.96 7.27
N PHE A 586 -23.78 10.34 6.78
CA PHE A 586 -24.94 11.04 6.22
C PHE A 586 -26.19 10.97 7.09
N GLY A 587 -26.19 10.13 8.11
CA GLY A 587 -27.31 9.91 9.02
C GLY A 587 -28.37 8.95 8.49
N GLY A 588 -28.32 8.56 7.22
CA GLY A 588 -29.27 7.64 6.59
C GLY A 588 -29.21 7.62 5.06
N PRO A 589 -30.23 7.07 4.39
CA PRO A 589 -30.25 6.92 2.94
C PRO A 589 -30.30 8.26 2.19
N PRO A 590 -29.91 8.34 0.89
CA PRO A 590 -29.91 9.57 0.11
C PRO A 590 -31.32 10.04 -0.29
N SER A 591 -32.20 10.17 0.70
CA SER A 591 -33.60 10.56 0.52
C SER A 591 -34.16 11.27 1.74
N GLY A 592 -35.32 11.93 1.59
CA GLY A 592 -36.02 12.60 2.66
C GLY A 592 -35.13 13.61 3.42
N ARG A 593 -35.18 13.57 4.74
CA ARG A 593 -34.42 14.48 5.62
C ARG A 593 -32.91 14.35 5.54
N TYR A 594 -32.40 13.25 5.01
CA TYR A 594 -30.94 13.02 4.94
C TYR A 594 -30.33 13.58 3.65
N LEU A 595 -31.13 13.93 2.64
CA LEU A 595 -30.65 14.39 1.34
C LEU A 595 -29.75 15.64 1.45
N ASP A 596 -29.99 16.51 2.42
CA ASP A 596 -29.19 17.72 2.60
C ASP A 596 -27.76 17.40 3.06
N ALA A 597 -27.55 16.34 3.82
CA ALA A 597 -26.20 15.88 4.15
C ALA A 597 -25.41 15.44 2.92
N TYR A 598 -26.06 14.74 1.99
CA TYR A 598 -25.45 14.39 0.70
C TYR A 598 -25.17 15.63 -0.16
N ARG A 599 -26.09 16.61 -0.22
CA ARG A 599 -25.87 17.88 -0.92
C ARG A 599 -24.68 18.69 -0.37
N GLN A 600 -24.32 18.49 0.88
CA GLN A 600 -23.18 19.16 1.51
C GLN A 600 -21.83 18.52 1.14
N LEU A 601 -21.78 17.21 0.83
CA LEU A 601 -20.53 16.48 0.66
C LEU A 601 -20.41 15.75 -0.67
N SER A 602 -21.47 15.08 -1.18
CA SER A 602 -21.39 14.24 -2.38
C SER A 602 -20.99 15.03 -3.61
N PRO A 603 -19.87 14.67 -4.29
CA PRO A 603 -19.37 15.43 -5.42
C PRO A 603 -20.37 15.55 -6.58
N SER A 604 -21.13 14.49 -6.92
CA SER A 604 -22.12 14.54 -8.01
C SER A 604 -23.23 15.57 -7.75
N LEU A 605 -23.69 15.73 -6.51
CA LEU A 605 -24.71 16.71 -6.13
C LEU A 605 -24.16 18.14 -6.03
N ARG A 606 -22.89 18.33 -6.25
CA ARG A 606 -22.16 19.60 -6.18
C ARG A 606 -21.32 19.87 -7.43
N ALA A 607 -21.52 19.11 -8.49
CA ALA A 607 -20.71 19.18 -9.70
C ALA A 607 -20.76 20.58 -10.37
N ASP A 608 -21.84 21.33 -10.17
CA ASP A 608 -21.99 22.73 -10.62
C ASP A 608 -21.01 23.70 -9.92
N ARG A 609 -20.42 23.31 -8.79
CA ARG A 609 -19.41 24.06 -8.05
C ARG A 609 -17.98 23.76 -8.47
N ALA A 610 -17.75 22.71 -9.27
CA ALA A 610 -16.42 22.36 -9.72
C ALA A 610 -15.82 23.45 -10.60
N CYS A 611 -14.63 23.94 -10.21
CA CYS A 611 -13.92 25.05 -10.86
C CYS A 611 -12.73 24.59 -11.70
N ALA A 612 -12.58 23.31 -11.94
CA ALA A 612 -11.49 22.76 -12.73
C ALA A 612 -11.88 21.51 -13.51
N PRO A 613 -11.20 21.23 -14.63
CA PRO A 613 -11.34 19.98 -15.36
C PRO A 613 -11.00 18.76 -14.51
N VAL A 614 -11.74 17.66 -14.70
CA VAL A 614 -11.56 16.41 -13.96
C VAL A 614 -11.31 15.25 -14.91
N LEU A 615 -10.16 14.58 -14.74
CA LEU A 615 -9.85 13.29 -15.34
C LEU A 615 -10.17 12.17 -14.33
N GLN A 616 -10.96 11.19 -14.75
CA GLN A 616 -11.20 9.97 -13.96
C GLN A 616 -10.53 8.78 -14.65
N GLN A 617 -9.68 8.05 -13.93
CA GLN A 617 -8.97 6.87 -14.42
C GLN A 617 -9.43 5.63 -13.66
N MET A 618 -9.97 4.64 -14.37
CA MET A 618 -10.69 3.52 -13.78
C MET A 618 -10.14 2.17 -14.25
N ALA A 619 -9.94 1.24 -13.31
CA ALA A 619 -9.71 -0.17 -13.62
C ALA A 619 -11.01 -0.87 -14.00
N SER A 620 -12.11 -0.50 -13.36
CA SER A 620 -13.45 -0.94 -13.76
C SER A 620 -14.48 0.17 -13.49
N PRO A 621 -15.50 0.32 -14.34
CA PRO A 621 -16.51 1.34 -14.12
C PRO A 621 -17.40 0.94 -12.94
N PHE A 622 -17.60 1.84 -11.98
CA PHE A 622 -18.55 1.66 -10.89
C PHE A 622 -19.48 2.88 -10.76
N ALA A 623 -20.64 2.66 -10.16
CA ALA A 623 -21.75 3.59 -10.18
C ALA A 623 -21.39 5.01 -9.76
N GLY A 624 -20.65 5.17 -8.66
CA GLY A 624 -20.28 6.48 -8.13
C GLY A 624 -19.38 7.29 -9.07
N ALA A 625 -18.44 6.65 -9.78
CA ALA A 625 -17.58 7.34 -10.74
C ALA A 625 -18.39 7.81 -11.96
N ILE A 626 -19.31 6.96 -12.43
CA ILE A 626 -20.19 7.28 -13.55
C ILE A 626 -21.14 8.44 -13.18
N ASP A 627 -21.73 8.42 -11.98
CA ASP A 627 -22.59 9.48 -11.48
C ASP A 627 -21.87 10.82 -11.44
N PHE A 628 -20.66 10.86 -10.89
CA PHE A 628 -19.90 12.11 -10.83
C PHE A 628 -19.50 12.60 -12.21
N TYR A 629 -19.04 11.71 -13.10
CA TYR A 629 -18.75 12.06 -14.49
C TYR A 629 -19.99 12.65 -15.20
N ALA A 630 -21.15 11.99 -15.08
CA ALA A 630 -22.39 12.44 -15.68
C ALA A 630 -22.81 13.83 -15.16
N ALA A 631 -22.71 14.04 -13.84
CA ALA A 631 -23.03 15.31 -13.20
C ALA A 631 -22.08 16.45 -13.65
N LEU A 632 -20.77 16.19 -13.77
CA LEU A 632 -19.81 17.15 -14.32
C LEU A 632 -20.16 17.54 -15.76
N ARG A 633 -20.52 16.56 -16.59
CA ARG A 633 -20.92 16.79 -17.99
C ARG A 633 -22.20 17.64 -18.11
N GLU A 634 -23.17 17.36 -17.26
CA GLU A 634 -24.42 18.15 -17.20
C GLU A 634 -24.15 19.59 -16.74
N ALA A 635 -23.28 19.75 -15.74
CA ALA A 635 -22.80 21.06 -15.27
C ALA A 635 -21.87 21.77 -16.27
N LYS A 636 -21.55 21.14 -17.42
CA LYS A 636 -20.64 21.65 -18.45
C LYS A 636 -19.21 21.89 -17.96
N VAL A 637 -18.81 21.19 -16.95
CA VAL A 637 -17.42 21.13 -16.49
C VAL A 637 -16.66 20.16 -17.40
N PRO A 638 -15.46 20.52 -17.90
CA PRO A 638 -14.64 19.61 -18.68
C PRO A 638 -14.33 18.34 -17.88
N ALA A 639 -14.76 17.20 -18.39
CA ALA A 639 -14.56 15.92 -17.71
C ALA A 639 -14.25 14.81 -18.72
N GLN A 640 -13.29 13.97 -18.36
CA GLN A 640 -12.96 12.76 -19.10
C GLN A 640 -12.96 11.58 -18.12
N ILE A 641 -13.51 10.43 -18.55
CA ILE A 641 -13.38 9.17 -17.86
C ILE A 641 -12.64 8.19 -18.77
N SER A 642 -11.56 7.60 -18.28
CA SER A 642 -10.72 6.64 -19.00
C SER A 642 -10.80 5.29 -18.30
N LEU A 643 -11.15 4.24 -19.04
CA LEU A 643 -11.18 2.86 -18.59
C LEU A 643 -9.97 2.12 -19.15
N TYR A 644 -9.21 1.47 -18.27
CA TYR A 644 -8.04 0.67 -18.63
C TYR A 644 -8.39 -0.81 -18.50
N PRO A 645 -8.82 -1.47 -19.59
CA PRO A 645 -9.26 -2.85 -19.55
C PRO A 645 -8.07 -3.81 -19.48
N GLY A 646 -8.33 -5.03 -19.02
CA GLY A 646 -7.43 -6.15 -19.20
C GLY A 646 -7.31 -6.57 -20.68
N GLU A 647 -6.51 -7.59 -20.94
CA GLU A 647 -6.28 -8.09 -22.30
C GLU A 647 -7.51 -8.81 -22.87
N THR A 648 -8.24 -9.53 -22.03
CA THR A 648 -9.36 -10.38 -22.45
C THR A 648 -10.71 -9.78 -22.15
N THR A 649 -10.85 -9.07 -21.02
CA THR A 649 -12.10 -8.43 -20.60
C THR A 649 -11.86 -7.05 -19.99
N ALA A 650 -12.90 -6.23 -19.90
CA ALA A 650 -12.86 -4.92 -19.24
C ALA A 650 -12.63 -5.01 -17.72
N THR A 651 -12.60 -6.21 -17.15
CA THR A 651 -12.48 -6.45 -15.70
C THR A 651 -11.18 -7.11 -15.30
N ASP A 652 -10.24 -7.31 -16.23
CA ASP A 652 -8.99 -8.01 -15.96
C ASP A 652 -7.93 -7.10 -15.31
N GLU A 653 -8.08 -5.79 -15.40
CA GLU A 653 -7.24 -4.86 -14.66
C GLU A 653 -7.65 -4.80 -13.19
N THR A 654 -6.76 -4.42 -12.32
CA THR A 654 -6.98 -4.42 -10.89
C THR A 654 -6.97 -3.03 -10.30
N HIS A 655 -7.44 -2.92 -9.06
CA HIS A 655 -7.45 -1.66 -8.33
C HIS A 655 -6.08 -0.96 -8.37
N LEU A 656 -4.99 -1.71 -8.18
CA LEU A 656 -3.64 -1.23 -8.49
C LEU A 656 -3.26 -1.81 -9.84
N PHE A 657 -3.11 -0.95 -10.85
CA PHE A 657 -2.85 -1.40 -12.22
C PHE A 657 -1.62 -2.31 -12.27
N HIS A 658 -1.80 -3.52 -12.75
CA HIS A 658 -0.74 -4.52 -12.84
C HIS A 658 -0.25 -4.74 -14.27
N ILE A 659 -1.04 -4.34 -15.28
CA ILE A 659 -0.67 -4.44 -16.69
C ILE A 659 0.24 -3.26 -17.05
N PRO A 660 1.51 -3.49 -17.42
CA PRO A 660 2.48 -2.41 -17.65
C PRO A 660 2.06 -1.37 -18.68
N SER A 661 1.43 -1.79 -19.79
CA SER A 661 0.95 -0.85 -20.82
C SER A 661 -0.17 0.07 -20.30
N ASN A 662 -1.02 -0.42 -19.40
CA ASN A 662 -2.06 0.39 -18.76
C ASN A 662 -1.44 1.40 -17.79
N ARG A 663 -0.43 0.99 -17.00
CA ARG A 663 0.33 1.91 -16.12
C ARG A 663 0.99 3.02 -16.95
N LEU A 664 1.70 2.65 -18.03
CA LEU A 664 2.34 3.63 -18.92
C LEU A 664 1.33 4.61 -19.50
N ARG A 665 0.21 4.12 -20.04
CA ARG A 665 -0.84 4.97 -20.63
C ARG A 665 -1.47 5.89 -19.60
N ALA A 666 -1.78 5.39 -18.41
CA ALA A 666 -2.38 6.20 -17.35
C ALA A 666 -1.43 7.31 -16.86
N MET A 667 -0.13 7.01 -16.73
CA MET A 667 0.88 8.01 -16.39
C MET A 667 1.07 9.03 -17.52
N GLN A 668 1.11 8.58 -18.78
CA GLN A 668 1.19 9.44 -19.97
C GLN A 668 -0.01 10.40 -20.05
N GLU A 669 -1.22 9.87 -19.84
CA GLU A 669 -2.45 10.66 -19.81
C GLU A 669 -2.42 11.73 -18.71
N ASN A 670 -1.94 11.38 -17.50
CA ASN A 670 -1.77 12.33 -16.40
C ASN A 670 -0.77 13.43 -16.74
N LEU A 671 0.38 13.10 -17.33
CA LEU A 671 1.36 14.10 -17.77
C LEU A 671 0.76 15.05 -18.80
N ALA A 672 0.08 14.52 -19.82
CA ALA A 672 -0.58 15.31 -20.86
C ALA A 672 -1.69 16.19 -20.29
N TRP A 673 -2.52 15.64 -19.38
CA TRP A 673 -3.63 16.34 -18.76
C TRP A 673 -3.18 17.58 -18.00
N PHE A 674 -2.22 17.40 -17.07
CA PHE A 674 -1.74 18.52 -16.27
C PHE A 674 -0.94 19.54 -17.11
N ASP A 675 -0.14 19.11 -18.07
CA ASP A 675 0.55 20.03 -18.99
C ASP A 675 -0.41 20.86 -19.81
N PHE A 676 -1.49 20.27 -20.33
CA PHE A 676 -2.52 20.97 -21.10
C PHE A 676 -3.25 22.01 -20.24
N TRP A 677 -3.79 21.61 -19.09
CA TRP A 677 -4.67 22.47 -18.29
C TRP A 677 -3.94 23.48 -17.39
N LEU A 678 -2.71 23.17 -16.95
CA LEU A 678 -1.96 24.07 -16.07
C LEU A 678 -0.92 24.93 -16.79
N ARG A 679 -0.51 24.52 -18.00
CA ARG A 679 0.63 25.15 -18.69
C ARG A 679 0.35 25.49 -20.14
N ASP A 680 -0.82 25.16 -20.68
CA ASP A 680 -1.17 25.23 -22.12
C ASP A 680 -0.10 24.57 -23.01
N ARG A 681 0.47 23.46 -22.55
CA ARG A 681 1.52 22.71 -23.23
C ARG A 681 0.92 21.46 -23.88
N ARG A 682 1.24 21.26 -25.17
CA ARG A 682 0.76 20.13 -25.98
C ARG A 682 1.96 19.38 -26.53
N ASP A 683 2.42 18.39 -25.75
CA ASP A 683 3.51 17.52 -26.15
C ASP A 683 2.96 16.40 -27.04
N ARG A 684 3.32 16.38 -28.31
CA ARG A 684 2.78 15.42 -29.30
C ARG A 684 3.05 13.98 -28.93
N ASP A 685 4.18 13.71 -28.26
CA ASP A 685 4.54 12.37 -27.82
C ASP A 685 3.60 11.86 -26.70
N LEU A 686 2.86 12.75 -26.06
CA LEU A 686 1.84 12.45 -25.06
C LEU A 686 0.42 12.45 -25.61
N ASP A 687 0.20 12.77 -26.91
CA ASP A 687 -1.15 12.86 -27.51
C ASP A 687 -1.72 11.48 -27.82
N ASP A 688 -2.35 10.84 -26.86
CA ASP A 688 -3.06 9.59 -27.12
C ASP A 688 -4.45 9.83 -27.72
N ARG A 689 -4.66 9.29 -28.92
CA ARG A 689 -5.96 9.31 -29.63
C ARG A 689 -6.57 10.70 -29.83
N GLY A 690 -5.76 11.72 -30.07
CA GLY A 690 -6.22 13.09 -30.27
C GLY A 690 -6.80 13.70 -28.98
N ALA A 691 -6.19 13.41 -27.82
CA ALA A 691 -6.62 13.91 -26.53
C ALA A 691 -6.62 15.45 -26.48
N PHE A 692 -5.59 16.09 -27.02
CA PHE A 692 -5.50 17.55 -27.03
C PHE A 692 -6.61 18.23 -27.83
N ASP A 693 -7.04 17.64 -28.93
CA ASP A 693 -8.17 18.18 -29.71
C ASP A 693 -9.49 18.03 -28.93
N ARG A 694 -9.69 16.92 -28.23
CA ARG A 694 -10.87 16.72 -27.37
C ARG A 694 -10.88 17.74 -26.23
N TRP A 695 -9.77 17.94 -25.55
CA TRP A 695 -9.64 18.86 -24.43
C TRP A 695 -9.74 20.33 -24.88
N ALA A 696 -9.21 20.67 -26.04
CA ALA A 696 -9.37 22.00 -26.61
C ALA A 696 -10.85 22.33 -26.90
N LYS A 697 -11.64 21.38 -27.42
CA LYS A 697 -13.09 21.53 -27.59
C LYS A 697 -13.79 21.70 -26.25
N MET A 698 -13.42 20.95 -25.22
CA MET A 698 -13.95 21.10 -23.86
C MET A 698 -13.62 22.49 -23.30
N ALA A 699 -12.38 22.95 -23.44
CA ALA A 699 -11.93 24.24 -22.96
C ALA A 699 -12.68 25.41 -23.65
N ALA A 700 -12.90 25.31 -24.97
CA ALA A 700 -13.65 26.33 -25.74
C ALA A 700 -15.12 26.43 -25.32
N GLN A 701 -15.71 25.34 -24.85
CA GLN A 701 -17.09 25.28 -24.40
C GLN A 701 -17.29 25.64 -22.93
N TRP A 702 -16.18 25.66 -22.17
CA TRP A 702 -16.21 25.82 -20.72
C TRP A 702 -16.47 27.28 -20.33
N LYS A 703 -17.65 27.53 -19.77
CA LYS A 703 -18.05 28.81 -19.21
C LYS A 703 -18.32 28.63 -17.73
N THR A 704 -17.26 28.63 -16.92
CA THR A 704 -17.45 28.48 -15.47
C THR A 704 -17.66 29.82 -14.79
N ARG A 705 -18.54 29.87 -13.78
CA ARG A 705 -18.71 31.05 -12.92
C ARG A 705 -17.41 31.40 -12.16
N CYS A 706 -16.53 30.43 -11.91
CA CYS A 706 -15.27 30.63 -11.23
C CYS A 706 -14.26 31.48 -12.02
N VAL A 707 -14.40 31.54 -13.35
CA VAL A 707 -13.63 32.44 -14.22
C VAL A 707 -14.16 33.88 -14.11
N GLN A 708 -15.49 34.05 -13.91
CA GLN A 708 -16.13 35.37 -13.80
C GLN A 708 -15.81 36.07 -12.48
N THR A 709 -15.81 35.38 -11.36
CA THR A 709 -15.48 35.92 -10.04
C THR A 709 -14.03 36.42 -9.98
N ARG A 710 -13.08 35.72 -10.59
CA ARG A 710 -11.66 36.14 -10.61
C ARG A 710 -11.38 37.35 -11.50
N GLY A 711 -12.18 37.54 -12.56
CA GLY A 711 -12.09 38.75 -13.39
C GLY A 711 -12.63 39.99 -12.68
N ALA A 712 -13.50 39.83 -11.70
CA ALA A 712 -14.06 40.92 -10.90
C ALA A 712 -13.12 41.35 -9.74
N GLU A 713 -12.38 40.41 -9.15
CA GLU A 713 -11.41 40.69 -8.07
C GLU A 713 -10.09 41.31 -8.58
N ARG A 714 -9.81 41.19 -9.90
CA ARG A 714 -8.62 41.80 -10.52
C ARG A 714 -8.89 43.18 -11.13
N ARG A 715 -10.12 43.72 -11.04
CA ARG A 715 -10.47 45.08 -11.40
C ARG A 715 -10.72 45.93 -10.17
#